data_d75698588de67f8088c40b2ff20e22c6
#
_entry.id   d75698588de67f8088c40b2ff20e22c6
#
_cell.length_a   1.000
_cell.length_b   1.000
_cell.length_c   1.000
_cell.angle_alpha   90.00
_cell.angle_beta   90.00
_cell.angle_gamma   90.00
#
_symmetry.space_group_name_H-M   'P 1'
#
loop_
_entity.id
_entity.type
_entity.pdbx_description
1 polymer ?
#
loop_
_entity_poly.entity_id
_entity_poly.type
_entity_poly.pdbx_seq_one_letter_code
_entity_poly.pdbx_strand_id
1 'polypeptide(L)'
;MVAPTGAVGQRIPFLHNPNPYSDETPLSPTVQLQKEEQTLNQTPQQRRKNTRNFSIIAHIDHGKSTLADRLLEATRSVEKRNMESQLLDNMDLERERGITIKARAVKLDYTAPDGEVYRLNLIDTPGHVDFNYEVSRALNACEGALLVVDATQGIQAQTLANAYLAVDNNLEIIPVVNKIDLPSADVDRVRGEIEDIIGIPAEGCPAVSAKSGLNITDVLDAVVRDIPPPQGDENAPLKGLVFDSYYDPYLGVVVYVRIMDGTLKNGDKIRMMGTGAQFEVNAVGTLSPFGLSADKALYPGDVGYLTASIKTISDTRVGDTITFLEGGAEEPLPGFKNVQPMVYSGIYPLDGSQYPDLRDAMEKLHLNDAALTFEPESSAALGFGFRCGFLGLLHMEIIQERLEREFNLDLITTAPSVIYKIIKKNGDAVFVDNPTNYPSPDAIDESQEPIVRASIITPTDYVGSIMELCQDRRGIFRDMKYIDATRTELLYELPLNEIIYDFFDALKSRSKGYASLDYEVLEYRKSKLCKLDILLNGDVVDALSFIVHEEKVQGRARKIVEKLKENIPRQMFEVPVQAAIGGKVVARETVRAIRKDVLAKCYGGDITRKKKLLEKQKEGKKRMRQLGSVSISPEAFIAVLKLDE
;
A
#
# COMPACT_ATOMS: atom_id res chain seq x y z
N MET A 1 50.67 43.99 -31.26
CA MET A 1 50.16 45.35 -31.63
C MET A 1 48.64 45.37 -31.50
N VAL A 2 48.21 46.27 -30.66
CA VAL A 2 46.90 46.93 -30.61
C VAL A 2 45.67 46.07 -30.25
N ALA A 3 45.23 46.22 -29.00
CA ALA A 3 43.84 46.09 -28.58
C ALA A 3 43.03 47.31 -29.08
N PRO A 4 41.71 47.20 -29.14
CA PRO A 4 40.84 48.22 -28.53
C PRO A 4 39.74 47.63 -27.63
N THR A 5 39.65 48.19 -26.42
CA THR A 5 38.60 49.05 -25.83
C THR A 5 37.17 48.57 -25.95
N GLY A 6 36.54 48.01 -24.92
CA GLY A 6 35.75 48.77 -23.95
C GLY A 6 34.28 48.93 -24.35
N ALA A 7 33.38 48.06 -23.84
CA ALA A 7 31.95 48.42 -23.75
C ALA A 7 31.48 48.13 -22.32
N VAL A 8 31.15 49.18 -21.60
CA VAL A 8 30.55 49.22 -20.28
C VAL A 8 29.09 48.79 -20.40
N GLY A 9 28.77 47.59 -19.97
CA GLY A 9 27.40 47.14 -19.77
C GLY A 9 26.90 47.55 -18.40
N GLN A 10 25.92 48.41 -18.35
CA GLN A 10 25.19 48.79 -17.15
C GLN A 10 24.55 47.58 -16.49
N ARG A 11 24.96 47.25 -15.27
CA ARG A 11 24.24 46.31 -14.40
C ARG A 11 22.96 46.99 -13.92
N ILE A 12 21.81 46.45 -14.30
CA ILE A 12 20.52 46.72 -13.70
C ILE A 12 20.56 46.11 -12.29
N PRO A 13 20.28 46.85 -11.20
CA PRO A 13 20.21 46.26 -9.89
C PRO A 13 18.98 45.35 -9.80
N PHE A 14 19.21 44.06 -9.57
CA PHE A 14 18.16 43.16 -9.10
C PHE A 14 17.62 43.69 -7.79
N LEU A 15 16.39 44.13 -7.77
CA LEU A 15 15.61 44.39 -6.58
C LEU A 15 15.55 43.09 -5.77
N HIS A 16 16.32 43.05 -4.70
CA HIS A 16 16.19 42.05 -3.65
C HIS A 16 14.83 42.27 -3.01
N ASN A 17 13.88 41.37 -3.30
CA ASN A 17 12.68 41.26 -2.51
C ASN A 17 13.09 40.53 -1.22
N PRO A 18 13.05 41.17 -0.04
CA PRO A 18 13.42 40.49 1.19
C PRO A 18 12.39 39.39 1.46
N ASN A 19 12.87 38.16 1.47
CA ASN A 19 12.09 37.00 1.95
C ASN A 19 11.74 37.31 3.43
N PRO A 20 10.46 37.44 3.81
CA PRO A 20 10.07 37.81 5.17
C PRO A 20 10.48 36.80 6.25
N TYR A 21 11.06 35.65 5.85
CA TYR A 21 11.45 34.57 6.75
C TYR A 21 12.98 34.44 6.95
N SER A 22 13.80 35.39 6.48
CA SER A 22 15.28 35.25 6.53
C SER A 22 15.96 35.67 7.84
N ASP A 23 15.24 36.21 8.82
CA ASP A 23 15.85 36.78 10.05
C ASP A 23 15.09 36.46 11.35
N GLU A 24 14.52 35.28 11.51
CA GLU A 24 14.04 34.89 12.83
C GLU A 24 15.03 33.94 13.53
N THR A 25 15.69 34.50 14.54
CA THR A 25 16.48 33.78 15.55
C THR A 25 15.68 32.60 16.11
N PRO A 26 16.30 31.43 16.34
CA PRO A 26 15.64 30.29 16.99
C PRO A 26 14.99 30.78 18.30
N LEU A 27 13.75 30.32 18.55
CA LEU A 27 13.07 30.60 19.81
C LEU A 27 14.05 30.29 20.94
N SER A 28 14.29 31.30 21.82
CA SER A 28 15.15 31.04 22.97
C SER A 28 14.58 29.91 23.79
N PRO A 29 15.39 29.09 24.46
CA PRO A 29 14.92 28.03 25.35
C PRO A 29 13.83 28.49 26.32
N THR A 30 13.84 29.79 26.66
CA THR A 30 12.84 30.44 27.51
C THR A 30 11.46 30.53 26.87
N VAL A 31 11.35 30.71 25.55
CA VAL A 31 10.06 30.78 24.84
C VAL A 31 9.48 29.40 24.65
N GLN A 32 10.33 28.39 24.48
CA GLN A 32 9.91 27.00 24.39
C GLN A 32 9.40 26.51 25.76
N LEU A 33 10.10 26.79 26.83
CA LEU A 33 9.67 26.55 28.22
C LEU A 33 8.37 27.29 28.56
N GLN A 34 8.19 28.53 28.10
CA GLN A 34 6.94 29.27 28.31
C GLN A 34 5.74 28.67 27.56
N LYS A 35 5.94 28.14 26.36
CA LYS A 35 4.89 27.40 25.63
C LYS A 35 4.52 26.11 26.33
N GLU A 36 5.49 25.34 26.79
CA GLU A 36 5.26 24.12 27.58
C GLU A 36 4.57 24.43 28.92
N GLU A 37 4.95 25.47 29.62
CA GLU A 37 4.28 25.93 30.84
C GLU A 37 2.85 26.42 30.60
N GLN A 38 2.57 27.13 29.50
CA GLN A 38 1.24 27.55 29.12
C GLN A 38 0.33 26.35 28.79
N THR A 39 0.86 25.34 28.11
CA THR A 39 0.12 24.11 27.80
C THR A 39 -0.11 23.25 29.04
N LEU A 40 0.86 23.19 29.97
CA LEU A 40 0.74 22.44 31.23
C LEU A 40 -0.24 23.05 32.24
N ASN A 41 -0.49 24.37 32.15
CA ASN A 41 -1.39 25.09 33.07
C ASN A 41 -2.84 25.18 32.54
N GLN A 42 -3.14 24.67 31.33
CA GLN A 42 -4.51 24.61 30.81
C GLN A 42 -5.35 23.59 31.59
N THR A 43 -6.59 23.97 31.93
CA THR A 43 -7.55 23.00 32.42
C THR A 43 -7.84 21.97 31.33
N PRO A 44 -8.19 20.71 31.65
CA PRO A 44 -8.52 19.72 30.64
C PRO A 44 -9.59 20.17 29.63
N GLN A 45 -10.58 20.94 30.09
CA GLN A 45 -11.59 21.53 29.21
C GLN A 45 -11.02 22.56 28.23
N GLN A 46 -10.10 23.43 28.71
CA GLN A 46 -9.41 24.40 27.86
C GLN A 46 -8.51 23.68 26.84
N ARG A 47 -7.76 22.68 27.30
CA ARG A 47 -6.92 21.84 26.47
C ARG A 47 -7.72 21.19 25.34
N ARG A 48 -8.88 20.59 25.66
CA ARG A 48 -9.75 19.97 24.67
C ARG A 48 -10.30 20.99 23.66
N LYS A 49 -10.74 22.17 24.11
CA LYS A 49 -11.18 23.26 23.24
C LYS A 49 -10.11 23.69 22.24
N ASN A 50 -8.84 23.68 22.68
CA ASN A 50 -7.69 24.06 21.86
C ASN A 50 -7.01 22.86 21.16
N THR A 51 -7.64 21.67 21.13
CA THR A 51 -7.14 20.51 20.39
C THR A 51 -7.85 20.39 19.04
N ARG A 52 -7.10 20.00 18.00
CA ARG A 52 -7.61 19.66 16.66
C ARG A 52 -6.95 18.37 16.21
N ASN A 53 -7.76 17.39 15.84
CA ASN A 53 -7.26 16.13 15.29
C ASN A 53 -7.67 16.07 13.82
N PHE A 54 -6.70 15.94 12.95
CA PHE A 54 -6.93 15.95 11.52
C PHE A 54 -5.97 15.06 10.77
N SER A 55 -6.40 14.63 9.61
CA SER A 55 -5.60 13.86 8.67
C SER A 55 -5.35 14.65 7.38
N ILE A 56 -4.33 14.26 6.63
CA ILE A 56 -4.11 14.75 5.27
C ILE A 56 -4.47 13.64 4.30
N ILE A 57 -5.45 13.88 3.45
CA ILE A 57 -5.88 12.99 2.38
C ILE A 57 -5.56 13.61 1.02
N ALA A 58 -5.01 12.82 0.12
CA ALA A 58 -4.59 13.29 -1.20
C ALA A 58 -4.47 12.13 -2.18
N HIS A 59 -4.52 12.45 -3.47
CA HIS A 59 -4.02 11.54 -4.49
C HIS A 59 -2.49 11.45 -4.45
N ILE A 60 -1.93 10.36 -4.99
CA ILE A 60 -0.49 10.20 -5.17
C ILE A 60 0.06 11.40 -5.94
N ASP A 61 1.23 11.90 -5.56
CA ASP A 61 1.91 13.06 -6.14
C ASP A 61 1.21 14.42 -6.01
N HIS A 62 0.08 14.56 -5.30
CA HIS A 62 -0.52 15.87 -5.02
C HIS A 62 0.25 16.68 -3.95
N GLY A 63 1.28 16.08 -3.32
CA GLY A 63 2.19 16.76 -2.40
C GLY A 63 1.81 16.64 -0.94
N LYS A 64 1.16 15.56 -0.53
CA LYS A 64 0.76 15.24 0.84
C LYS A 64 1.93 15.31 1.83
N SER A 65 2.98 14.48 1.64
CA SER A 65 4.14 14.41 2.54
C SER A 65 4.93 15.72 2.55
N THR A 66 5.01 16.42 1.41
CA THR A 66 5.63 17.75 1.34
C THR A 66 4.85 18.80 2.14
N LEU A 67 3.50 18.74 2.12
CA LEU A 67 2.68 19.61 2.95
C LEU A 67 2.86 19.30 4.43
N ALA A 68 2.87 18.03 4.82
CA ALA A 68 3.13 17.58 6.18
C ALA A 68 4.47 18.13 6.71
N ASP A 69 5.56 18.02 5.93
CA ASP A 69 6.86 18.61 6.26
C ASP A 69 6.77 20.13 6.51
N ARG A 70 6.02 20.86 5.68
CA ARG A 70 5.84 22.30 5.85
C ARG A 70 5.03 22.67 7.07
N LEU A 71 4.03 21.86 7.45
CA LEU A 71 3.29 22.06 8.70
C LEU A 71 4.21 21.84 9.92
N LEU A 72 5.10 20.83 9.89
CA LEU A 72 6.13 20.60 10.90
C LEU A 72 7.08 21.78 11.02
N GLU A 73 7.52 22.33 9.89
CA GLU A 73 8.41 23.49 9.85
C GLU A 73 7.72 24.77 10.37
N ALA A 74 6.49 25.05 9.90
CA ALA A 74 5.73 26.25 10.28
C ALA A 74 5.37 26.28 11.77
N THR A 75 5.07 25.10 12.36
CA THR A 75 4.81 24.96 13.80
C THR A 75 6.10 24.94 14.64
N ARG A 76 7.27 24.90 14.00
CA ARG A 76 8.58 24.77 14.65
C ARG A 76 8.70 23.51 15.52
N SER A 77 7.93 22.49 15.21
CA SER A 77 8.01 21.19 15.90
C SER A 77 9.31 20.47 15.61
N VAL A 78 10.01 20.87 14.54
CA VAL A 78 11.32 20.37 14.13
C VAL A 78 12.24 21.57 13.86
N GLU A 79 13.47 21.53 14.40
CA GLU A 79 14.46 22.54 14.09
C GLU A 79 14.90 22.44 12.61
N LYS A 80 15.08 23.59 11.94
CA LYS A 80 15.49 23.63 10.51
C LYS A 80 16.70 22.76 10.18
N ARG A 81 17.65 22.62 11.09
CA ARG A 81 18.86 21.78 10.90
C ARG A 81 18.57 20.27 10.91
N ASN A 82 17.44 19.86 11.51
CA ASN A 82 17.02 18.48 11.66
C ASN A 82 15.87 18.12 10.68
N MET A 83 15.45 19.07 9.83
CA MET A 83 14.46 18.83 8.80
C MET A 83 15.10 18.03 7.66
N GLU A 84 14.57 16.83 7.46
CA GLU A 84 14.81 16.00 6.29
C GLU A 84 13.56 16.02 5.40
N SER A 85 13.73 15.73 4.13
CA SER A 85 12.59 15.57 3.22
C SER A 85 11.80 14.34 3.59
N GLN A 86 10.47 14.45 3.63
CA GLN A 86 9.56 13.35 4.00
C GLN A 86 9.88 12.80 5.41
N LEU A 87 9.96 13.70 6.38
CA LEU A 87 10.35 13.37 7.76
C LEU A 87 9.39 12.38 8.42
N LEU A 88 8.11 12.39 8.05
CA LEU A 88 7.11 11.46 8.58
C LEU A 88 7.21 10.09 7.92
N ASP A 89 7.76 9.98 6.73
CA ASP A 89 7.99 8.71 6.04
C ASP A 89 9.26 8.06 6.60
N ASN A 90 9.09 7.11 7.52
CA ASN A 90 10.22 6.51 8.27
C ASN A 90 10.89 5.35 7.56
N MET A 91 10.19 4.70 6.65
CA MET A 91 10.74 3.58 5.90
C MET A 91 11.54 4.09 4.71
N ASP A 92 12.70 3.49 4.45
CA ASP A 92 13.47 3.80 3.25
C ASP A 92 12.64 3.58 1.98
N LEU A 93 11.77 2.57 1.99
CA LEU A 93 10.83 2.27 0.90
C LEU A 93 9.81 3.38 0.65
N GLU A 94 9.29 4.04 1.70
CA GLU A 94 8.39 5.18 1.58
C GLU A 94 9.08 6.34 0.85
N ARG A 95 10.30 6.64 1.25
CA ARG A 95 11.12 7.72 0.65
C ARG A 95 11.54 7.40 -0.78
N GLU A 96 11.94 6.17 -1.08
CA GLU A 96 12.35 5.73 -2.42
C GLU A 96 11.18 5.75 -3.41
N ARG A 97 10.00 5.30 -2.98
CA ARG A 97 8.80 5.23 -3.82
C ARG A 97 7.98 6.52 -3.82
N GLY A 98 8.28 7.46 -2.90
CA GLY A 98 7.54 8.72 -2.75
C GLY A 98 6.10 8.54 -2.28
N ILE A 99 5.80 7.47 -1.55
CA ILE A 99 4.46 7.14 -1.04
C ILE A 99 4.51 6.86 0.45
N THR A 100 3.51 7.31 1.19
CA THR A 100 3.32 6.89 2.58
C THR A 100 2.67 5.51 2.59
N ILE A 101 3.24 4.57 3.31
CA ILE A 101 2.76 3.19 3.44
C ILE A 101 1.97 3.04 4.74
N LYS A 102 2.52 3.55 5.85
CA LYS A 102 1.91 3.43 7.17
C LYS A 102 1.47 4.79 7.72
N ALA A 103 0.26 4.83 8.30
CA ALA A 103 -0.24 6.02 8.95
C ALA A 103 0.65 6.41 10.13
N ARG A 104 0.94 7.70 10.29
CA ARG A 104 1.75 8.22 11.39
C ARG A 104 1.08 9.41 12.05
N ALA A 105 0.94 9.36 13.36
CA ALA A 105 0.43 10.48 14.13
C ALA A 105 1.56 11.32 14.71
N VAL A 106 1.39 12.63 14.73
CA VAL A 106 2.33 13.57 15.31
C VAL A 106 1.60 14.76 15.95
N LYS A 107 2.06 15.16 17.12
CA LYS A 107 1.57 16.33 17.82
C LYS A 107 2.36 17.57 17.39
N LEU A 108 1.64 18.64 17.05
CA LEU A 108 2.14 19.96 16.70
C LEU A 108 1.56 21.00 17.66
N ASP A 109 2.35 21.96 18.13
CA ASP A 109 1.85 23.07 18.93
C ASP A 109 1.90 24.35 18.09
N TYR A 110 0.73 24.91 17.77
CA TYR A 110 0.57 26.09 16.93
C TYR A 110 0.02 27.28 17.71
N THR A 111 0.66 28.43 17.61
CA THR A 111 0.16 29.69 18.16
C THR A 111 -0.64 30.39 17.08
N ALA A 112 -1.96 30.42 17.23
CA ALA A 112 -2.87 31.02 16.27
C ALA A 112 -2.91 32.56 16.36
N PRO A 113 -3.50 33.26 15.38
CA PRO A 113 -3.61 34.73 15.38
C PRO A 113 -4.38 35.31 16.57
N ASP A 114 -5.20 34.51 17.25
CA ASP A 114 -5.89 34.89 18.49
C ASP A 114 -4.98 34.93 19.74
N GLY A 115 -3.72 34.49 19.58
CA GLY A 115 -2.72 34.42 20.64
C GLY A 115 -2.80 33.15 21.51
N GLU A 116 -3.77 32.27 21.27
CA GLU A 116 -3.91 31.00 21.97
C GLU A 116 -2.98 29.94 21.35
N VAL A 117 -2.55 28.99 22.19
CA VAL A 117 -1.77 27.85 21.73
C VAL A 117 -2.71 26.67 21.49
N TYR A 118 -2.73 26.19 20.26
CA TYR A 118 -3.51 25.03 19.85
C TYR A 118 -2.62 23.79 19.73
N ARG A 119 -3.14 22.66 20.21
CA ARG A 119 -2.57 21.35 19.99
C ARG A 119 -3.18 20.76 18.72
N LEU A 120 -2.37 20.54 17.72
CA LEU A 120 -2.75 19.97 16.45
C LEU A 120 -2.20 18.55 16.39
N ASN A 121 -3.05 17.54 16.37
CA ASN A 121 -2.65 16.16 16.16
C ASN A 121 -2.85 15.84 14.68
N LEU A 122 -1.76 15.81 13.94
CA LEU A 122 -1.73 15.42 12.53
C LEU A 122 -1.59 13.90 12.45
N ILE A 123 -2.47 13.25 11.72
CA ILE A 123 -2.36 11.83 11.37
C ILE A 123 -2.14 11.75 9.86
N ASP A 124 -0.89 11.51 9.47
CA ASP A 124 -0.53 11.33 8.06
C ASP A 124 -0.99 9.96 7.57
N THR A 125 -1.63 9.90 6.40
CA THR A 125 -2.26 8.68 5.87
C THR A 125 -1.68 8.29 4.52
N PRO A 126 -1.69 6.98 4.16
CA PRO A 126 -1.38 6.56 2.80
C PRO A 126 -2.29 7.22 1.76
N GLY A 127 -1.78 7.37 0.53
CA GLY A 127 -2.57 7.92 -0.59
C GLY A 127 -3.01 6.85 -1.61
N HIS A 128 -2.58 5.60 -1.49
CA HIS A 128 -2.82 4.54 -2.46
C HIS A 128 -4.05 3.68 -2.11
N VAL A 129 -4.78 3.22 -3.13
CA VAL A 129 -6.00 2.41 -2.97
C VAL A 129 -5.81 1.14 -2.14
N ASP A 130 -4.66 0.47 -2.27
CA ASP A 130 -4.36 -0.74 -1.49
C ASP A 130 -4.34 -0.49 0.02
N PHE A 131 -4.15 0.76 0.45
CA PHE A 131 -4.08 1.16 1.86
C PHE A 131 -5.33 1.88 2.36
N ASN A 132 -6.46 1.81 1.64
CA ASN A 132 -7.73 2.45 2.07
C ASN A 132 -8.14 2.06 3.50
N TYR A 133 -7.74 0.88 3.95
CA TYR A 133 -7.98 0.42 5.31
C TYR A 133 -7.20 1.25 6.36
N GLU A 134 -5.92 1.55 6.08
CA GLU A 134 -5.10 2.41 6.94
C GLU A 134 -5.68 3.84 6.96
N VAL A 135 -6.14 4.34 5.81
CA VAL A 135 -6.82 5.64 5.71
C VAL A 135 -8.08 5.67 6.59
N SER A 136 -8.96 4.67 6.45
CA SER A 136 -10.18 4.59 7.24
C SER A 136 -9.93 4.57 8.76
N ARG A 137 -8.91 3.86 9.22
CA ARG A 137 -8.51 3.83 10.64
C ARG A 137 -8.05 5.19 11.15
N ALA A 138 -7.19 5.86 10.38
CA ALA A 138 -6.67 7.17 10.72
C ALA A 138 -7.78 8.22 10.77
N LEU A 139 -8.70 8.20 9.80
CA LEU A 139 -9.84 9.10 9.76
C LEU A 139 -10.77 8.96 10.98
N ASN A 140 -11.00 7.74 11.47
CA ASN A 140 -11.80 7.50 12.69
C ASN A 140 -11.19 8.12 13.98
N ALA A 141 -9.90 8.45 13.96
CA ALA A 141 -9.25 9.13 15.07
C ALA A 141 -9.27 10.66 14.95
N CYS A 142 -9.89 11.22 13.91
CA CYS A 142 -9.90 12.64 13.58
C CYS A 142 -11.31 13.26 13.66
N GLU A 143 -11.36 14.59 13.77
CA GLU A 143 -12.54 15.42 13.60
C GLU A 143 -12.55 16.12 12.23
N GLY A 144 -11.40 16.18 11.53
CA GLY A 144 -11.32 16.81 10.22
C GLY A 144 -10.27 16.20 9.32
N ALA A 145 -10.32 16.59 8.04
CA ALA A 145 -9.36 16.16 7.03
C ALA A 145 -8.99 17.32 6.10
N LEU A 146 -7.70 17.45 5.78
CA LEU A 146 -7.20 18.33 4.72
C LEU A 146 -7.24 17.55 3.40
N LEU A 147 -8.06 17.99 2.46
CA LEU A 147 -8.15 17.41 1.12
C LEU A 147 -7.19 18.17 0.18
N VAL A 148 -6.04 17.61 -0.08
CA VAL A 148 -5.01 18.24 -0.92
C VAL A 148 -5.22 17.91 -2.39
N VAL A 149 -5.41 18.95 -3.20
CA VAL A 149 -5.63 18.84 -4.65
C VAL A 149 -4.56 19.64 -5.39
N ASP A 150 -3.96 19.03 -6.41
CA ASP A 150 -2.97 19.67 -7.28
C ASP A 150 -3.65 20.70 -8.19
N ALA A 151 -3.19 21.96 -8.16
CA ALA A 151 -3.72 23.06 -8.97
C ALA A 151 -3.60 22.83 -10.49
N THR A 152 -2.75 21.91 -10.92
CA THR A 152 -2.56 21.59 -12.34
C THR A 152 -3.39 20.41 -12.80
N GLN A 153 -3.55 19.39 -11.95
CA GLN A 153 -4.23 18.13 -12.29
C GLN A 153 -5.72 18.14 -11.89
N GLY A 154 -6.08 18.87 -10.81
CA GLY A 154 -7.43 18.86 -10.27
C GLY A 154 -7.80 17.55 -9.59
N ILE A 155 -9.10 17.23 -9.57
CA ILE A 155 -9.62 16.02 -8.91
C ILE A 155 -9.25 14.76 -9.68
N GLN A 156 -8.82 13.74 -8.93
CA GLN A 156 -8.47 12.40 -9.42
C GLN A 156 -9.35 11.33 -8.73
N ALA A 157 -9.36 10.08 -9.23
CA ALA A 157 -10.22 9.02 -8.69
C ALA A 157 -10.00 8.77 -7.18
N GLN A 158 -8.74 8.71 -6.74
CA GLN A 158 -8.42 8.55 -5.31
C GLN A 158 -8.79 9.78 -4.46
N THR A 159 -8.80 10.98 -5.06
CA THR A 159 -9.28 12.19 -4.37
C THR A 159 -10.75 12.04 -3.98
N LEU A 160 -11.57 11.55 -4.92
CA LEU A 160 -12.99 11.28 -4.69
C LEU A 160 -13.19 10.18 -3.65
N ALA A 161 -12.52 9.05 -3.80
CA ALA A 161 -12.63 7.93 -2.87
C ALA A 161 -12.28 8.34 -1.43
N ASN A 162 -11.17 9.05 -1.25
CA ASN A 162 -10.75 9.56 0.06
C ASN A 162 -11.70 10.61 0.63
N ALA A 163 -12.26 11.49 -0.22
CA ALA A 163 -13.26 12.48 0.21
C ALA A 163 -14.53 11.78 0.71
N TYR A 164 -15.04 10.76 0.00
CA TYR A 164 -16.19 9.98 0.44
C TYR A 164 -15.91 9.22 1.75
N LEU A 165 -14.73 8.64 1.91
CA LEU A 165 -14.34 8.02 3.19
C LEU A 165 -14.35 9.02 4.35
N ALA A 166 -13.93 10.27 4.12
CA ALA A 166 -13.98 11.32 5.14
C ALA A 166 -15.43 11.73 5.45
N VAL A 167 -16.29 11.86 4.43
CA VAL A 167 -17.73 12.14 4.61
C VAL A 167 -18.43 11.02 5.39
N ASP A 168 -18.17 9.75 5.04
CA ASP A 168 -18.74 8.59 5.73
C ASP A 168 -18.33 8.52 7.20
N ASN A 169 -17.19 9.10 7.56
CA ASN A 169 -16.72 9.23 8.94
C ASN A 169 -17.17 10.54 9.61
N ASN A 170 -18.04 11.34 8.97
CA ASN A 170 -18.55 12.63 9.45
C ASN A 170 -17.45 13.64 9.78
N LEU A 171 -16.38 13.68 9.01
CA LEU A 171 -15.29 14.63 9.20
C LEU A 171 -15.57 15.97 8.52
N GLU A 172 -15.11 17.05 9.14
CA GLU A 172 -15.03 18.35 8.47
C GLU A 172 -13.88 18.32 7.45
N ILE A 173 -14.18 18.62 6.18
CA ILE A 173 -13.20 18.53 5.09
C ILE A 173 -12.81 19.94 4.67
N ILE A 174 -11.51 20.25 4.79
CA ILE A 174 -10.93 21.51 4.34
C ILE A 174 -10.18 21.25 3.02
N PRO A 175 -10.67 21.76 1.88
CA PRO A 175 -9.90 21.71 0.63
C PRO A 175 -8.62 22.55 0.74
N VAL A 176 -7.53 22.05 0.16
CA VAL A 176 -6.25 22.76 0.04
C VAL A 176 -5.75 22.61 -1.39
N VAL A 177 -5.67 23.71 -2.14
CA VAL A 177 -5.17 23.71 -3.51
C VAL A 177 -3.65 23.91 -3.48
N ASN A 178 -2.92 22.85 -3.85
CA ASN A 178 -1.45 22.83 -3.78
C ASN A 178 -0.79 23.04 -5.14
N LYS A 179 0.52 23.30 -5.14
CA LYS A 179 1.39 23.49 -6.33
C LYS A 179 1.03 24.73 -7.14
N ILE A 180 0.60 25.81 -6.49
CA ILE A 180 0.28 27.08 -7.16
C ILE A 180 1.51 27.79 -7.77
N ASP A 181 2.71 27.31 -7.47
CA ASP A 181 3.99 27.77 -8.02
C ASP A 181 4.22 27.31 -9.48
N LEU A 182 3.46 26.34 -9.95
CA LEU A 182 3.61 25.81 -11.30
C LEU A 182 2.93 26.73 -12.34
N PRO A 183 3.54 26.93 -13.53
CA PRO A 183 2.99 27.82 -14.56
C PRO A 183 1.61 27.38 -15.10
N SER A 184 1.27 26.12 -14.99
CA SER A 184 -0.02 25.53 -15.42
C SER A 184 -1.05 25.46 -14.30
N ALA A 185 -0.78 26.05 -13.13
CA ALA A 185 -1.72 26.05 -12.01
C ALA A 185 -2.93 26.92 -12.30
N ASP A 186 -4.12 26.39 -12.03
CA ASP A 186 -5.40 27.09 -12.19
C ASP A 186 -6.25 26.83 -10.93
N VAL A 187 -6.12 27.75 -9.97
CA VAL A 187 -6.75 27.62 -8.64
C VAL A 187 -8.27 27.72 -8.74
N ASP A 188 -8.77 28.68 -9.56
CA ASP A 188 -10.21 28.94 -9.63
C ASP A 188 -10.94 27.76 -10.31
N ARG A 189 -10.35 27.19 -11.35
CA ARG A 189 -10.85 25.95 -11.96
C ARG A 189 -10.94 24.82 -10.96
N VAL A 190 -9.86 24.57 -10.18
CA VAL A 190 -9.83 23.46 -9.21
C VAL A 190 -10.80 23.68 -8.07
N ARG A 191 -11.01 24.91 -7.60
CA ARG A 191 -12.05 25.24 -6.61
C ARG A 191 -13.45 24.91 -7.15
N GLY A 192 -13.74 25.32 -8.38
CA GLY A 192 -15.00 24.97 -9.04
C GLY A 192 -15.20 23.45 -9.16
N GLU A 193 -14.15 22.70 -9.52
CA GLU A 193 -14.21 21.24 -9.57
C GLU A 193 -14.55 20.62 -8.21
N ILE A 194 -13.94 21.11 -7.12
CA ILE A 194 -14.20 20.62 -5.76
C ILE A 194 -15.68 20.85 -5.38
N GLU A 195 -16.22 22.03 -5.69
CA GLU A 195 -17.62 22.34 -5.42
C GLU A 195 -18.58 21.53 -6.27
N ASP A 196 -18.33 21.42 -7.58
CA ASP A 196 -19.24 20.77 -8.51
C ASP A 196 -19.24 19.23 -8.39
N ILE A 197 -18.06 18.62 -8.10
CA ILE A 197 -17.90 17.17 -8.12
C ILE A 197 -18.04 16.56 -6.73
N ILE A 198 -17.42 17.17 -5.72
CA ILE A 198 -17.42 16.63 -4.34
C ILE A 198 -18.59 17.24 -3.56
N GLY A 199 -19.02 18.46 -3.91
CA GLY A 199 -20.10 19.17 -3.21
C GLY A 199 -19.64 19.86 -1.91
N ILE A 200 -18.34 20.13 -1.76
CA ILE A 200 -17.76 20.80 -0.60
C ILE A 200 -17.43 22.24 -0.96
N PRO A 201 -17.82 23.25 -0.15
CA PRO A 201 -17.46 24.65 -0.40
C PRO A 201 -15.94 24.83 -0.51
N ALA A 202 -15.47 25.41 -1.60
CA ALA A 202 -14.04 25.64 -1.83
C ALA A 202 -13.70 27.13 -2.05
N GLU A 203 -14.70 28.01 -2.04
CA GLU A 203 -14.47 29.46 -2.08
C GLU A 203 -13.62 29.90 -0.87
N GLY A 204 -12.50 30.56 -1.14
CA GLY A 204 -11.58 31.02 -0.10
C GLY A 204 -10.74 29.93 0.58
N CYS A 205 -10.78 28.68 0.12
CA CYS A 205 -9.91 27.63 0.65
C CYS A 205 -8.42 27.97 0.43
N PRO A 206 -7.51 27.52 1.32
CA PRO A 206 -6.08 27.77 1.20
C PRO A 206 -5.52 27.34 -0.16
N ALA A 207 -4.81 28.25 -0.82
CA ALA A 207 -4.08 27.98 -2.06
C ALA A 207 -2.57 28.12 -1.77
N VAL A 208 -1.84 27.02 -1.84
CA VAL A 208 -0.48 26.91 -1.29
C VAL A 208 0.53 26.36 -2.29
N SER A 209 1.80 26.59 -2.02
CA SER A 209 2.88 25.80 -2.58
C SER A 209 3.65 25.14 -1.44
N ALA A 210 3.39 23.86 -1.22
CA ALA A 210 4.15 23.08 -0.23
C ALA A 210 5.65 23.06 -0.57
N LYS A 211 6.01 23.06 -1.86
CA LYS A 211 7.41 23.09 -2.31
C LYS A 211 8.14 24.36 -1.89
N SER A 212 7.55 25.52 -2.08
CA SER A 212 8.17 26.83 -1.76
C SER A 212 7.85 27.33 -0.36
N GLY A 213 6.89 26.72 0.35
CA GLY A 213 6.44 27.17 1.67
C GLY A 213 5.44 28.33 1.62
N LEU A 214 4.89 28.66 0.44
CA LEU A 214 3.97 29.77 0.26
C LEU A 214 2.60 29.45 0.89
N ASN A 215 2.06 30.38 1.69
CA ASN A 215 0.72 30.35 2.31
C ASN A 215 0.48 29.15 3.26
N ILE A 216 1.53 28.53 3.82
CA ILE A 216 1.35 27.34 4.70
C ILE A 216 0.62 27.70 5.99
N THR A 217 0.79 28.92 6.50
CA THR A 217 0.09 29.42 7.70
C THR A 217 -1.41 29.48 7.49
N ASP A 218 -1.89 29.77 6.27
CA ASP A 218 -3.33 29.81 5.96
C ASP A 218 -3.99 28.44 6.16
N VAL A 219 -3.24 27.35 5.95
CA VAL A 219 -3.71 25.98 6.23
C VAL A 219 -3.87 25.76 7.73
N LEU A 220 -2.88 26.18 8.54
CA LEU A 220 -2.94 26.04 9.99
C LEU A 220 -4.07 26.88 10.59
N ASP A 221 -4.27 28.09 10.08
CA ASP A 221 -5.38 28.96 10.49
C ASP A 221 -6.74 28.37 10.13
N ALA A 222 -6.85 27.76 8.93
CA ALA A 222 -8.07 27.05 8.52
C ALA A 222 -8.34 25.84 9.42
N VAL A 223 -7.33 25.05 9.78
CA VAL A 223 -7.46 23.92 10.72
C VAL A 223 -7.99 24.38 12.06
N VAL A 224 -7.48 25.48 12.61
CA VAL A 224 -7.95 26.02 13.91
C VAL A 224 -9.37 26.53 13.81
N ARG A 225 -9.72 27.23 12.73
CA ARG A 225 -11.02 27.88 12.53
C ARG A 225 -12.14 26.90 12.23
N ASP A 226 -11.90 25.95 11.31
CA ASP A 226 -12.95 25.16 10.67
C ASP A 226 -13.10 23.75 11.29
N ILE A 227 -12.00 23.11 11.74
CA ILE A 227 -12.11 21.80 12.37
C ILE A 227 -12.68 21.95 13.79
N PRO A 228 -13.75 21.23 14.15
CA PRO A 228 -14.33 21.30 15.48
C PRO A 228 -13.38 20.70 16.53
N PRO A 229 -13.43 21.20 17.77
CA PRO A 229 -12.70 20.57 18.87
C PRO A 229 -13.29 19.20 19.19
N PRO A 230 -12.45 18.24 19.66
CA PRO A 230 -12.92 16.93 20.07
C PRO A 230 -13.92 17.01 21.23
N GLN A 231 -14.87 16.08 21.22
CA GLN A 231 -15.86 15.93 22.30
C GLN A 231 -15.39 14.86 23.31
N GLY A 232 -16.12 14.73 24.41
CA GLY A 232 -15.89 13.70 25.44
C GLY A 232 -16.01 14.26 26.87
N ASP A 233 -16.17 13.36 27.83
CA ASP A 233 -16.28 13.67 29.28
C ASP A 233 -15.13 12.99 30.05
N GLU A 234 -14.37 13.78 30.81
CA GLU A 234 -13.25 13.31 31.63
C GLU A 234 -13.70 12.39 32.78
N ASN A 235 -14.93 12.58 33.24
CA ASN A 235 -15.51 11.83 34.38
C ASN A 235 -16.32 10.61 33.95
N ALA A 236 -16.52 10.42 32.66
CA ALA A 236 -17.17 9.24 32.12
C ALA A 236 -16.25 8.01 32.22
N PRO A 237 -16.82 6.78 32.15
CA PRO A 237 -16.01 5.57 32.00
C PRO A 237 -15.08 5.67 30.80
N LEU A 238 -13.83 5.19 30.98
CA LEU A 238 -12.83 5.23 29.91
C LEU A 238 -13.32 4.54 28.64
N LYS A 239 -13.21 5.24 27.53
CA LYS A 239 -13.34 4.72 26.16
C LYS A 239 -12.17 5.22 25.32
N GLY A 240 -11.24 4.33 25.02
CA GLY A 240 -10.11 4.60 24.13
C GLY A 240 -10.22 3.76 22.86
N LEU A 241 -10.18 4.39 21.69
CA LEU A 241 -10.14 3.70 20.40
C LEU A 241 -8.71 3.33 20.04
N VAL A 242 -8.42 2.06 19.85
CA VAL A 242 -7.15 1.59 19.29
C VAL A 242 -7.17 1.79 17.78
N PHE A 243 -6.39 2.72 17.25
CA PHE A 243 -6.39 2.97 15.81
C PHE A 243 -5.15 2.39 15.09
N ASP A 244 -4.04 2.12 15.84
CA ASP A 244 -2.87 1.41 15.32
C ASP A 244 -2.07 0.77 16.48
N SER A 245 -1.11 -0.10 16.14
CA SER A 245 -0.14 -0.66 17.10
C SER A 245 1.12 -1.10 16.36
N TYR A 246 2.25 -1.14 17.08
CA TYR A 246 3.47 -1.73 16.57
C TYR A 246 4.27 -2.41 17.70
N TYR A 247 5.16 -3.30 17.31
CA TYR A 247 6.04 -3.97 18.24
C TYR A 247 7.40 -3.25 18.31
N ASP A 248 7.78 -2.90 19.52
CA ASP A 248 9.11 -2.37 19.83
C ASP A 248 9.89 -3.41 20.65
N PRO A 249 11.14 -3.75 20.30
CA PRO A 249 11.93 -4.77 21.00
C PRO A 249 12.17 -4.47 22.48
N TYR A 250 12.11 -3.21 22.89
CA TYR A 250 12.39 -2.75 24.26
C TYR A 250 11.13 -2.50 25.08
N LEU A 251 10.09 -1.97 24.43
CA LEU A 251 8.83 -1.57 25.08
C LEU A 251 7.73 -2.64 24.99
N GLY A 252 7.90 -3.64 24.12
CA GLY A 252 6.86 -4.57 23.71
C GLY A 252 5.88 -3.93 22.74
N VAL A 253 4.60 -4.29 22.81
CA VAL A 253 3.59 -3.68 21.94
C VAL A 253 3.27 -2.26 22.42
N VAL A 254 3.48 -1.29 21.55
CA VAL A 254 3.05 0.10 21.71
C VAL A 254 1.71 0.26 21.00
N VAL A 255 0.70 0.69 21.73
CA VAL A 255 -0.67 0.85 21.22
C VAL A 255 -0.96 2.32 21.01
N TYR A 256 -1.35 2.70 19.79
CA TYR A 256 -1.82 4.05 19.48
C TYR A 256 -3.31 4.15 19.78
N VAL A 257 -3.64 5.13 20.60
CA VAL A 257 -4.98 5.28 21.15
C VAL A 257 -5.50 6.70 20.99
N ARG A 258 -6.77 6.80 20.61
CA ARG A 258 -7.58 8.02 20.69
C ARG A 258 -8.49 7.93 21.90
N ILE A 259 -8.36 8.83 22.86
CA ILE A 259 -9.26 8.88 24.02
C ILE A 259 -10.57 9.61 23.63
N MET A 260 -11.67 8.90 23.73
CA MET A 260 -13.00 9.44 23.47
C MET A 260 -13.63 9.96 24.77
N ASP A 261 -13.64 9.16 25.82
CA ASP A 261 -14.14 9.50 27.15
C ASP A 261 -13.21 8.99 28.24
N GLY A 262 -13.30 9.58 29.44
CA GLY A 262 -12.50 9.21 30.60
C GLY A 262 -11.05 9.74 30.52
N THR A 263 -10.23 9.35 31.47
CA THR A 263 -8.83 9.77 31.56
C THR A 263 -7.95 8.57 31.80
N LEU A 264 -6.93 8.33 30.98
CA LEU A 264 -6.00 7.20 31.09
C LEU A 264 -4.66 7.64 31.69
N LYS A 265 -4.17 6.92 32.70
CA LYS A 265 -2.93 7.20 33.42
C LYS A 265 -2.05 5.98 33.57
N ASN A 266 -0.79 6.23 33.88
CA ASN A 266 0.13 5.17 34.28
C ASN A 266 -0.38 4.45 35.57
N GLY A 267 -0.30 3.12 35.60
CA GLY A 267 -0.79 2.26 36.67
C GLY A 267 -2.28 1.88 36.58
N ASP A 268 -3.02 2.42 35.63
CA ASP A 268 -4.42 2.06 35.42
C ASP A 268 -4.53 0.60 34.93
N LYS A 269 -5.50 -0.13 35.46
CA LYS A 269 -5.85 -1.48 34.98
C LYS A 269 -6.91 -1.39 33.92
N ILE A 270 -6.57 -1.82 32.72
CA ILE A 270 -7.39 -1.74 31.53
C ILE A 270 -7.79 -3.12 30.99
N ARG A 271 -8.87 -3.13 30.23
CA ARG A 271 -9.34 -4.28 29.48
C ARG A 271 -9.56 -3.87 28.02
N MET A 272 -9.10 -4.69 27.12
CA MET A 272 -9.47 -4.65 25.70
C MET A 272 -10.86 -5.29 25.57
N MET A 273 -11.85 -4.56 25.04
CA MET A 273 -13.23 -5.06 25.03
C MET A 273 -13.46 -6.17 24.02
N GLY A 274 -12.79 -6.11 22.86
CA GLY A 274 -12.93 -7.09 21.79
C GLY A 274 -12.18 -8.40 22.05
N THR A 275 -10.96 -8.34 22.58
CA THR A 275 -10.16 -9.54 22.88
C THR A 275 -10.37 -10.06 24.31
N GLY A 276 -10.87 -9.21 25.23
CA GLY A 276 -11.01 -9.52 26.64
C GLY A 276 -9.69 -9.49 27.42
N ALA A 277 -8.58 -9.22 26.78
CA ALA A 277 -7.25 -9.18 27.40
C ALA A 277 -7.14 -8.02 28.42
N GLN A 278 -6.44 -8.27 29.54
CA GLN A 278 -6.32 -7.34 30.65
C GLN A 278 -4.85 -6.98 30.88
N PHE A 279 -4.59 -5.69 31.10
CA PHE A 279 -3.25 -5.17 31.28
C PHE A 279 -3.20 -4.06 32.33
N GLU A 280 -1.99 -3.81 32.85
CA GLU A 280 -1.68 -2.63 33.64
C GLU A 280 -0.83 -1.67 32.78
N VAL A 281 -1.23 -0.42 32.71
CA VAL A 281 -0.59 0.60 31.89
C VAL A 281 0.75 0.99 32.50
N ASN A 282 1.84 0.80 31.78
CA ASN A 282 3.19 1.15 32.20
C ASN A 282 3.53 2.61 31.91
N ALA A 283 3.13 3.09 30.74
CA ALA A 283 3.33 4.48 30.34
C ALA A 283 2.25 4.92 29.35
N VAL A 284 1.96 6.22 29.39
CA VAL A 284 1.12 6.92 28.42
C VAL A 284 1.85 8.16 27.91
N GLY A 285 1.51 8.64 26.73
CA GLY A 285 2.10 9.86 26.22
C GLY A 285 1.61 10.22 24.82
N THR A 286 2.23 11.25 24.26
CA THR A 286 1.95 11.78 22.93
C THR A 286 3.06 11.44 21.94
N LEU A 287 2.78 11.62 20.66
CA LEU A 287 3.67 11.27 19.56
C LEU A 287 4.36 12.55 19.07
N SER A 288 5.68 12.58 19.15
CA SER A 288 6.50 13.67 18.60
C SER A 288 7.10 13.26 17.25
N PRO A 289 7.58 14.21 16.42
CA PRO A 289 8.27 13.88 15.18
C PRO A 289 9.48 12.92 15.35
N PHE A 290 10.09 12.92 16.54
CA PHE A 290 11.28 12.14 16.87
C PHE A 290 10.99 10.88 17.71
N GLY A 291 9.72 10.55 17.96
CA GLY A 291 9.33 9.37 18.71
C GLY A 291 8.34 9.65 19.83
N LEU A 292 8.34 8.75 20.83
CA LEU A 292 7.39 8.78 21.94
C LEU A 292 7.77 9.82 22.99
N SER A 293 6.80 10.65 23.38
CA SER A 293 6.95 11.63 24.49
C SER A 293 6.04 11.25 25.63
N ALA A 294 6.60 10.93 26.81
CA ALA A 294 5.82 10.52 27.97
C ALA A 294 5.02 11.68 28.56
N ASP A 295 3.75 11.41 28.88
CA ASP A 295 2.84 12.33 29.55
C ASP A 295 2.34 11.74 30.88
N LYS A 296 1.74 12.56 31.73
CA LYS A 296 1.15 12.10 33.01
C LYS A 296 -0.18 11.40 32.82
N ALA A 297 -0.94 11.80 31.83
CA ALA A 297 -2.27 11.28 31.51
C ALA A 297 -2.66 11.65 30.08
N LEU A 298 -3.55 10.84 29.50
CA LEU A 298 -4.28 11.16 28.26
C LEU A 298 -5.73 11.50 28.63
N TYR A 299 -6.25 12.58 28.06
CA TYR A 299 -7.59 13.12 28.31
C TYR A 299 -8.48 12.95 27.07
N PRO A 300 -9.82 13.09 27.20
CA PRO A 300 -10.71 13.08 26.06
C PRO A 300 -10.25 14.06 24.98
N GLY A 301 -10.13 13.56 23.77
CA GLY A 301 -9.61 14.32 22.65
C GLY A 301 -8.14 14.10 22.34
N ASP A 302 -7.36 13.54 23.25
CA ASP A 302 -5.95 13.28 22.99
C ASP A 302 -5.76 12.08 22.05
N VAL A 303 -4.83 12.23 21.10
CA VAL A 303 -4.23 11.18 20.31
C VAL A 303 -2.85 10.89 20.90
N GLY A 304 -2.60 9.66 21.30
CA GLY A 304 -1.37 9.31 21.97
C GLY A 304 -1.07 7.81 21.93
N TYR A 305 -0.19 7.39 22.81
CA TYR A 305 0.18 5.98 22.94
C TYR A 305 0.06 5.50 24.38
N LEU A 306 -0.05 4.18 24.51
CA LEU A 306 0.17 3.50 25.77
C LEU A 306 1.09 2.29 25.58
N THR A 307 1.79 1.92 26.65
CA THR A 307 2.52 0.65 26.79
C THR A 307 2.01 -0.08 28.02
N ALA A 308 1.87 -1.39 27.95
CA ALA A 308 1.30 -2.19 29.02
C ALA A 308 1.93 -3.61 29.11
N SER A 309 3.21 -3.75 28.77
CA SER A 309 3.94 -5.05 28.76
C SER A 309 3.21 -6.14 27.95
N ILE A 310 2.52 -5.74 26.90
CA ILE A 310 1.79 -6.64 26.00
C ILE A 310 2.82 -7.41 25.18
N LYS A 311 2.76 -8.73 25.25
CA LYS A 311 3.73 -9.61 24.57
C LYS A 311 3.24 -10.13 23.24
N THR A 312 1.92 -10.17 23.06
CA THR A 312 1.27 -10.77 21.90
C THR A 312 0.36 -9.73 21.27
N ILE A 313 0.59 -9.40 19.99
CA ILE A 313 -0.22 -8.41 19.28
C ILE A 313 -1.67 -8.87 19.09
N SER A 314 -1.93 -10.15 18.98
CA SER A 314 -3.30 -10.67 18.93
C SER A 314 -4.17 -10.23 20.11
N ASP A 315 -3.55 -9.79 21.22
CA ASP A 315 -4.24 -9.26 22.39
C ASP A 315 -4.68 -7.80 22.20
N THR A 316 -4.12 -7.09 21.21
CA THR A 316 -4.45 -5.71 20.87
C THR A 316 -4.93 -5.63 19.44
N ARG A 317 -6.22 -5.82 19.23
CA ARG A 317 -6.79 -5.71 17.88
C ARG A 317 -7.01 -4.23 17.55
N VAL A 318 -6.55 -3.79 16.38
CA VAL A 318 -6.87 -2.46 15.87
C VAL A 318 -8.38 -2.33 15.65
N GLY A 319 -8.96 -1.21 16.11
CA GLY A 319 -10.42 -1.02 16.19
C GLY A 319 -11.03 -1.51 17.48
N ASP A 320 -10.25 -2.07 18.41
CA ASP A 320 -10.74 -2.44 19.73
C ASP A 320 -10.94 -1.21 20.63
N THR A 321 -11.75 -1.36 21.64
CA THR A 321 -12.01 -0.34 22.67
C THR A 321 -11.26 -0.70 23.95
N ILE A 322 -10.51 0.25 24.46
CA ILE A 322 -9.88 0.18 25.77
C ILE A 322 -10.81 0.78 26.80
N THR A 323 -11.05 0.05 27.89
CA THR A 323 -11.80 0.52 29.05
C THR A 323 -11.15 0.11 30.36
N PHE A 324 -11.59 0.65 31.50
CA PHE A 324 -11.11 0.20 32.80
C PHE A 324 -11.58 -1.21 33.11
N LEU A 325 -10.77 -1.95 33.87
CA LEU A 325 -11.14 -3.28 34.34
C LEU A 325 -12.31 -3.23 35.34
N GLU A 326 -12.31 -2.22 36.21
CA GLU A 326 -13.37 -1.96 37.18
C GLU A 326 -14.01 -0.62 36.89
N GLY A 327 -15.36 -0.56 36.80
CA GLY A 327 -16.09 0.66 36.48
C GLY A 327 -15.91 1.16 35.02
N GLY A 328 -15.52 0.27 34.14
CA GLY A 328 -15.34 0.57 32.72
C GLY A 328 -16.66 0.71 31.95
N ALA A 329 -16.56 1.10 30.68
CA ALA A 329 -17.70 1.21 29.78
C ALA A 329 -18.32 -0.17 29.51
N GLU A 330 -19.65 -0.18 29.34
CA GLU A 330 -20.42 -1.41 29.06
C GLU A 330 -20.43 -1.72 27.56
N GLU A 331 -20.47 -0.69 26.70
CA GLU A 331 -20.54 -0.83 25.25
C GLU A 331 -19.24 -0.35 24.58
N PRO A 332 -18.69 -1.16 23.64
CA PRO A 332 -17.52 -0.77 22.88
C PRO A 332 -17.86 0.37 21.88
N LEU A 333 -16.83 1.08 21.45
CA LEU A 333 -16.93 1.98 20.29
C LEU A 333 -17.18 1.15 19.01
N PRO A 334 -17.77 1.75 17.97
CA PRO A 334 -17.85 1.09 16.68
C PRO A 334 -16.46 0.65 16.22
N GLY A 335 -16.28 -0.66 16.05
CA GLY A 335 -15.01 -1.23 15.60
C GLY A 335 -14.82 -1.12 14.09
N PHE A 336 -13.60 -1.34 13.64
CA PHE A 336 -13.32 -1.41 12.20
C PHE A 336 -13.82 -2.73 11.59
N LYS A 337 -14.24 -2.67 10.34
CA LYS A 337 -14.54 -3.90 9.58
C LYS A 337 -13.25 -4.71 9.42
N ASN A 338 -13.34 -6.03 9.59
CA ASN A 338 -12.21 -6.91 9.26
C ASN A 338 -11.93 -6.81 7.76
N VAL A 339 -10.70 -6.48 7.43
CA VAL A 339 -10.27 -6.46 6.03
C VAL A 339 -9.96 -7.88 5.59
N GLN A 340 -10.50 -8.26 4.46
CA GLN A 340 -10.19 -9.54 3.82
C GLN A 340 -9.08 -9.31 2.79
N PRO A 341 -8.03 -10.12 2.80
CA PRO A 341 -7.04 -10.07 1.73
C PRO A 341 -7.70 -10.30 0.37
N MET A 342 -7.25 -9.57 -0.64
CA MET A 342 -7.76 -9.67 -2.01
C MET A 342 -6.80 -10.39 -2.94
N VAL A 343 -5.50 -10.34 -2.65
CA VAL A 343 -4.42 -10.92 -3.45
C VAL A 343 -3.68 -11.95 -2.62
N TYR A 344 -3.43 -13.11 -3.19
CA TYR A 344 -2.71 -14.21 -2.53
C TYR A 344 -1.51 -14.65 -3.35
N SER A 345 -0.37 -14.83 -2.67
CA SER A 345 0.85 -15.36 -3.26
C SER A 345 1.58 -16.28 -2.29
N GLY A 346 2.28 -17.27 -2.80
CA GLY A 346 3.20 -18.08 -2.01
C GLY A 346 4.56 -17.40 -1.91
N ILE A 347 5.14 -17.31 -0.72
CA ILE A 347 6.49 -16.80 -0.46
C ILE A 347 7.36 -17.95 0.04
N TYR A 348 8.47 -18.20 -0.64
CA TYR A 348 9.39 -19.28 -0.35
C TYR A 348 10.82 -18.74 -0.25
N PRO A 349 11.64 -19.24 0.68
CA PRO A 349 13.06 -18.89 0.71
C PRO A 349 13.77 -19.56 -0.48
N LEU A 350 14.75 -18.88 -1.08
CA LEU A 350 15.57 -19.43 -2.14
C LEU A 350 16.39 -20.63 -1.64
N ASP A 351 16.90 -20.57 -0.42
CA ASP A 351 17.51 -21.67 0.30
C ASP A 351 16.54 -22.22 1.34
N GLY A 352 16.08 -23.45 1.16
CA GLY A 352 15.14 -24.10 2.08
C GLY A 352 15.60 -24.18 3.54
N SER A 353 16.91 -24.03 3.81
CA SER A 353 17.45 -23.95 5.18
C SER A 353 17.04 -22.66 5.91
N GLN A 354 16.67 -21.60 5.20
CA GLN A 354 16.21 -20.31 5.74
C GLN A 354 14.71 -20.27 6.08
N TYR A 355 13.98 -21.39 5.95
CA TYR A 355 12.56 -21.42 6.31
C TYR A 355 12.27 -20.98 7.75
N PRO A 356 13.06 -21.36 8.79
CA PRO A 356 12.86 -20.85 10.14
C PRO A 356 13.03 -19.33 10.24
N ASP A 357 14.01 -18.76 9.53
CA ASP A 357 14.27 -17.32 9.51
C ASP A 357 13.12 -16.56 8.82
N LEU A 358 12.60 -17.13 7.72
CA LEU A 358 11.42 -16.58 7.04
C LEU A 358 10.20 -16.61 7.96
N ARG A 359 9.97 -17.67 8.71
CA ARG A 359 8.86 -17.74 9.67
C ARG A 359 8.97 -16.63 10.71
N ASP A 360 10.14 -16.49 11.32
CA ASP A 360 10.37 -15.48 12.36
C ASP A 360 10.23 -14.05 11.80
N ALA A 361 10.63 -13.84 10.54
CA ALA A 361 10.45 -12.57 9.83
C ALA A 361 8.97 -12.30 9.56
N MET A 362 8.21 -13.29 9.08
CA MET A 362 6.76 -13.17 8.83
C MET A 362 6.00 -12.85 10.11
N GLU A 363 6.31 -13.53 11.22
CA GLU A 363 5.72 -13.25 12.53
C GLU A 363 6.00 -11.79 12.95
N LYS A 364 7.24 -11.29 12.81
CA LYS A 364 7.61 -9.91 13.14
C LYS A 364 6.92 -8.89 12.24
N LEU A 365 6.81 -9.16 10.93
CA LEU A 365 6.08 -8.27 10.03
C LEU A 365 4.59 -8.21 10.34
N HIS A 366 3.96 -9.35 10.59
CA HIS A 366 2.55 -9.42 10.99
C HIS A 366 2.25 -8.65 12.28
N LEU A 367 3.24 -8.56 13.19
CA LEU A 367 3.14 -7.71 14.38
C LEU A 367 2.99 -6.22 14.04
N ASN A 368 3.54 -5.79 12.92
CA ASN A 368 3.54 -4.39 12.48
C ASN A 368 2.54 -4.11 11.34
N ASP A 369 1.98 -5.17 10.77
CA ASP A 369 1.04 -5.08 9.65
C ASP A 369 -0.10 -6.11 9.84
N ALA A 370 -1.18 -5.64 10.45
CA ALA A 370 -2.34 -6.48 10.75
C ALA A 370 -3.14 -6.92 9.50
N ALA A 371 -2.85 -6.33 8.34
CA ALA A 371 -3.50 -6.68 7.07
C ALA A 371 -2.82 -7.88 6.39
N LEU A 372 -1.55 -8.16 6.73
CA LEU A 372 -0.84 -9.34 6.25
C LEU A 372 -1.40 -10.60 6.91
N THR A 373 -1.86 -11.56 6.13
CA THR A 373 -2.22 -12.89 6.61
C THR A 373 -1.27 -13.92 6.01
N PHE A 374 -0.90 -14.94 6.76
CA PHE A 374 -0.04 -16.00 6.24
C PHE A 374 -0.30 -17.35 6.90
N GLU A 375 -0.18 -18.41 6.12
CA GLU A 375 -0.33 -19.80 6.56
C GLU A 375 0.82 -20.63 6.00
N PRO A 376 1.34 -21.63 6.75
CA PRO A 376 2.36 -22.53 6.23
C PRO A 376 1.90 -23.25 4.98
N GLU A 377 2.74 -23.26 3.96
CA GLU A 377 2.50 -23.93 2.70
C GLU A 377 3.73 -24.77 2.30
N SER A 378 3.49 -25.83 1.54
CA SER A 378 4.57 -26.63 0.96
C SER A 378 4.34 -26.84 -0.53
N SER A 379 5.38 -26.62 -1.32
CA SER A 379 5.42 -26.88 -2.74
C SER A 379 6.38 -28.03 -3.05
N ALA A 380 5.99 -28.93 -3.94
CA ALA A 380 6.88 -29.99 -4.39
C ALA A 380 8.11 -29.44 -5.14
N ALA A 381 8.00 -28.25 -5.74
CA ALA A 381 9.07 -27.61 -6.49
C ALA A 381 9.95 -26.69 -5.64
N LEU A 382 9.36 -25.96 -4.65
CA LEU A 382 10.03 -24.89 -3.88
C LEU A 382 10.29 -25.26 -2.42
N GLY A 383 9.73 -26.38 -1.93
CA GLY A 383 9.87 -26.78 -0.53
C GLY A 383 8.87 -26.09 0.40
N PHE A 384 9.30 -25.77 1.62
CA PHE A 384 8.47 -25.10 2.62
C PHE A 384 8.48 -23.59 2.47
N GLY A 385 7.31 -22.98 2.62
CA GLY A 385 7.09 -21.53 2.54
C GLY A 385 5.80 -21.13 3.22
N PHE A 386 5.25 -19.99 2.82
CA PHE A 386 3.99 -19.47 3.33
C PHE A 386 3.08 -19.04 2.21
N ARG A 387 1.79 -19.37 2.33
CA ARG A 387 0.71 -18.75 1.56
C ARG A 387 0.32 -17.46 2.25
N CYS A 388 0.52 -16.33 1.57
CA CYS A 388 0.29 -15.01 2.11
C CYS A 388 -0.89 -14.33 1.42
N GLY A 389 -1.69 -13.62 2.20
CA GLY A 389 -2.76 -12.76 1.71
C GLY A 389 -2.43 -11.28 1.92
N PHE A 390 -2.71 -10.48 0.90
CA PHE A 390 -2.36 -9.07 0.81
C PHE A 390 -3.58 -8.23 0.42
N LEU A 391 -3.56 -6.94 0.72
CA LEU A 391 -4.61 -5.99 0.34
C LEU A 391 -4.64 -5.74 -1.18
N GLY A 392 -3.47 -5.71 -1.80
CA GLY A 392 -3.27 -5.49 -3.22
C GLY A 392 -1.85 -5.83 -3.65
N LEU A 393 -1.49 -5.51 -4.90
CA LEU A 393 -0.15 -5.76 -5.42
C LEU A 393 0.93 -4.94 -4.75
N LEU A 394 0.69 -3.64 -4.58
CA LEU A 394 1.66 -2.77 -3.94
C LEU A 394 1.96 -3.22 -2.51
N HIS A 395 0.93 -3.67 -1.77
CA HIS A 395 1.13 -4.25 -0.45
C HIS A 395 2.00 -5.51 -0.51
N MET A 396 1.77 -6.41 -1.49
CA MET A 396 2.59 -7.61 -1.69
C MET A 396 4.06 -7.27 -1.98
N GLU A 397 4.31 -6.32 -2.87
CA GLU A 397 5.67 -5.88 -3.21
C GLU A 397 6.39 -5.28 -2.02
N ILE A 398 5.71 -4.45 -1.24
CA ILE A 398 6.27 -3.84 -0.02
C ILE A 398 6.65 -4.90 1.01
N ILE A 399 5.78 -5.87 1.26
CA ILE A 399 6.07 -6.98 2.18
C ILE A 399 7.27 -7.80 1.68
N GLN A 400 7.33 -8.11 0.39
CA GLN A 400 8.47 -8.82 -0.20
C GLN A 400 9.77 -8.02 -0.01
N GLU A 401 9.79 -6.73 -0.41
CA GLU A 401 11.00 -5.91 -0.26
C GLU A 401 11.42 -5.73 1.21
N ARG A 402 10.47 -5.66 2.14
CA ARG A 402 10.78 -5.61 3.57
C ARG A 402 11.42 -6.91 4.06
N LEU A 403 10.90 -8.07 3.66
CA LEU A 403 11.50 -9.37 3.97
C LEU A 403 12.94 -9.48 3.43
N GLU A 404 13.16 -9.00 2.20
CA GLU A 404 14.47 -9.03 1.57
C GLU A 404 15.46 -8.05 2.23
N ARG A 405 15.04 -6.82 2.53
CA ARG A 405 15.94 -5.75 3.03
C ARG A 405 16.11 -5.76 4.56
N GLU A 406 15.01 -5.90 5.32
CA GLU A 406 15.05 -5.83 6.79
C GLU A 406 15.57 -7.14 7.41
N PHE A 407 15.29 -8.30 6.76
CA PHE A 407 15.64 -9.61 7.28
C PHE A 407 16.69 -10.34 6.45
N ASN A 408 17.19 -9.72 5.37
CA ASN A 408 18.22 -10.27 4.47
C ASN A 408 17.89 -11.67 3.96
N LEU A 409 16.67 -11.85 3.46
CA LEU A 409 16.15 -13.09 2.91
C LEU A 409 16.11 -13.01 1.38
N ASP A 410 16.62 -14.04 0.71
CA ASP A 410 16.41 -14.20 -0.74
C ASP A 410 15.14 -15.02 -0.96
N LEU A 411 14.15 -14.43 -1.66
CA LEU A 411 12.81 -14.98 -1.76
C LEU A 411 12.41 -15.34 -3.20
N ILE A 412 11.53 -16.33 -3.30
CA ILE A 412 10.77 -16.65 -4.50
C ILE A 412 9.30 -16.42 -4.18
N THR A 413 8.64 -15.54 -4.93
CA THR A 413 7.21 -15.34 -4.87
C THR A 413 6.51 -16.09 -6.01
N THR A 414 5.36 -16.69 -5.75
CA THR A 414 4.53 -17.27 -6.82
C THR A 414 3.67 -16.19 -7.45
N ALA A 415 3.07 -16.49 -8.60
CA ALA A 415 2.15 -15.56 -9.24
C ALA A 415 1.00 -15.18 -8.30
N PRO A 416 0.67 -13.88 -8.19
CA PRO A 416 -0.47 -13.46 -7.42
C PRO A 416 -1.77 -14.05 -7.97
N SER A 417 -2.70 -14.38 -7.09
CA SER A 417 -4.01 -14.93 -7.41
C SER A 417 -5.09 -14.30 -6.54
N VAL A 418 -6.33 -14.38 -7.00
CA VAL A 418 -7.52 -13.98 -6.22
C VAL A 418 -8.18 -15.21 -5.60
N ILE A 419 -9.10 -14.98 -4.66
CA ILE A 419 -9.97 -16.07 -4.19
C ILE A 419 -11.08 -16.32 -5.22
N TYR A 420 -11.19 -17.55 -5.65
CA TYR A 420 -12.31 -18.03 -6.48
C TYR A 420 -13.32 -18.78 -5.63
N LYS A 421 -14.60 -18.61 -5.92
CA LYS A 421 -15.66 -19.38 -5.27
C LYS A 421 -16.12 -20.49 -6.21
N ILE A 422 -15.93 -21.74 -5.79
CA ILE A 422 -16.29 -22.92 -6.58
C ILE A 422 -17.46 -23.63 -5.93
N ILE A 423 -18.53 -23.80 -6.67
CA ILE A 423 -19.69 -24.57 -6.26
C ILE A 423 -19.52 -25.96 -6.82
N LYS A 424 -19.45 -26.95 -5.94
CA LYS A 424 -19.35 -28.36 -6.32
C LYS A 424 -20.72 -28.95 -6.61
N LYS A 425 -20.77 -30.05 -7.39
CA LYS A 425 -22.02 -30.79 -7.73
C LYS A 425 -22.79 -31.31 -6.52
N ASN A 426 -22.14 -31.44 -5.37
CA ASN A 426 -22.80 -31.82 -4.11
C ASN A 426 -23.44 -30.63 -3.39
N GLY A 427 -23.34 -29.41 -3.93
CA GLY A 427 -23.89 -28.18 -3.39
C GLY A 427 -22.92 -27.40 -2.45
N ASP A 428 -21.75 -27.96 -2.13
CA ASP A 428 -20.78 -27.29 -1.29
C ASP A 428 -20.10 -26.14 -2.02
N ALA A 429 -20.03 -24.98 -1.38
CA ALA A 429 -19.23 -23.83 -1.85
C ALA A 429 -17.84 -23.86 -1.20
N VAL A 430 -16.80 -23.87 -2.01
CA VAL A 430 -15.39 -23.86 -1.58
C VAL A 430 -14.71 -22.62 -2.11
N PHE A 431 -14.01 -21.90 -1.25
CA PHE A 431 -13.15 -20.80 -1.64
C PHE A 431 -11.75 -21.32 -1.95
N VAL A 432 -11.23 -20.97 -3.12
CA VAL A 432 -9.95 -21.45 -3.64
C VAL A 432 -9.05 -20.24 -3.90
N ASP A 433 -8.03 -20.08 -3.10
CA ASP A 433 -6.98 -19.07 -3.21
C ASP A 433 -5.72 -19.62 -3.89
N ASN A 434 -5.49 -20.95 -3.76
CA ASN A 434 -4.35 -21.66 -4.34
C ASN A 434 -4.81 -22.56 -5.52
N PRO A 435 -4.21 -22.40 -6.72
CA PRO A 435 -4.53 -23.25 -7.87
C PRO A 435 -4.37 -24.75 -7.62
N THR A 436 -3.51 -25.18 -6.68
CA THR A 436 -3.35 -26.61 -6.34
C THR A 436 -4.60 -27.20 -5.71
N ASN A 437 -5.38 -26.39 -5.01
CA ASN A 437 -6.63 -26.78 -4.34
C ASN A 437 -7.86 -26.73 -5.28
N TYR A 438 -7.65 -26.37 -6.57
CA TYR A 438 -8.74 -26.28 -7.54
C TYR A 438 -9.35 -27.68 -7.80
N PRO A 439 -10.66 -27.87 -7.58
CA PRO A 439 -11.27 -29.18 -7.73
C PRO A 439 -11.18 -29.74 -9.17
N SER A 440 -11.28 -31.04 -9.30
CA SER A 440 -11.33 -31.66 -10.63
C SER A 440 -12.55 -31.15 -11.42
N PRO A 441 -12.46 -30.98 -12.75
CA PRO A 441 -13.55 -30.45 -13.57
C PRO A 441 -14.87 -31.25 -13.41
N ASP A 442 -14.78 -32.54 -13.15
CA ASP A 442 -15.95 -33.43 -12.96
C ASP A 442 -16.71 -33.15 -11.65
N ALA A 443 -16.05 -32.55 -10.64
CA ALA A 443 -16.65 -32.24 -9.35
C ALA A 443 -17.28 -30.83 -9.32
N ILE A 444 -16.98 -29.98 -10.32
CA ILE A 444 -17.43 -28.58 -10.37
C ILE A 444 -18.80 -28.50 -11.03
N ASP A 445 -19.73 -27.80 -10.42
CA ASP A 445 -20.99 -27.35 -11.01
C ASP A 445 -20.85 -25.93 -11.57
N GLU A 446 -20.31 -25.01 -10.75
CA GLU A 446 -20.13 -23.60 -11.13
C GLU A 446 -18.84 -23.03 -10.54
N SER A 447 -18.14 -22.23 -11.35
CA SER A 447 -17.00 -21.40 -10.89
C SER A 447 -17.37 -19.93 -10.92
N GLN A 448 -17.01 -19.21 -9.88
CA GLN A 448 -17.25 -17.77 -9.74
C GLN A 448 -15.95 -17.04 -9.45
N GLU A 449 -15.77 -15.86 -10.08
CA GLU A 449 -14.65 -14.96 -9.85
C GLU A 449 -15.11 -13.64 -9.24
N PRO A 450 -14.26 -12.96 -8.41
CA PRO A 450 -14.59 -11.66 -7.86
C PRO A 450 -14.58 -10.60 -8.96
N ILE A 451 -15.64 -9.80 -8.99
CA ILE A 451 -15.81 -8.66 -9.90
C ILE A 451 -15.66 -7.38 -9.10
N VAL A 452 -14.96 -6.43 -9.66
CA VAL A 452 -14.82 -5.08 -9.10
C VAL A 452 -15.50 -4.05 -9.97
N ARG A 453 -15.99 -2.98 -9.34
CA ARG A 453 -16.36 -1.74 -10.01
C ARG A 453 -15.11 -0.87 -10.06
N ALA A 454 -14.65 -0.55 -11.25
CA ALA A 454 -13.50 0.31 -11.49
C ALA A 454 -13.98 1.68 -11.99
N SER A 455 -13.55 2.74 -11.31
CA SER A 455 -13.69 4.14 -11.72
C SER A 455 -12.37 4.62 -12.28
N ILE A 456 -12.35 5.00 -13.55
CA ILE A 456 -11.15 5.45 -14.27
C ILE A 456 -11.36 6.87 -14.73
N ILE A 457 -10.61 7.81 -14.15
CA ILE A 457 -10.61 9.21 -14.59
C ILE A 457 -9.44 9.43 -15.55
N THR A 458 -9.75 9.98 -16.75
CA THR A 458 -8.76 10.16 -17.81
C THR A 458 -9.08 11.40 -18.66
N PRO A 459 -8.08 12.05 -19.27
CA PRO A 459 -8.33 13.04 -20.30
C PRO A 459 -9.11 12.44 -21.48
N THR A 460 -10.03 13.23 -22.05
CA THR A 460 -10.95 12.81 -23.12
C THR A 460 -10.22 12.21 -24.33
N ASP A 461 -9.01 12.67 -24.63
CA ASP A 461 -8.19 12.17 -25.74
C ASP A 461 -7.79 10.69 -25.61
N TYR A 462 -7.74 10.16 -24.39
CA TYR A 462 -7.32 8.77 -24.11
C TYR A 462 -8.48 7.81 -23.87
N VAL A 463 -9.73 8.28 -23.85
CA VAL A 463 -10.93 7.46 -23.59
C VAL A 463 -10.96 6.22 -24.47
N GLY A 464 -10.77 6.37 -25.79
CA GLY A 464 -10.79 5.23 -26.71
C GLY A 464 -9.73 4.16 -26.40
N SER A 465 -8.50 4.59 -26.10
CA SER A 465 -7.40 3.68 -25.76
C SER A 465 -7.64 2.93 -24.43
N ILE A 466 -8.26 3.60 -23.46
CA ILE A 466 -8.59 3.00 -22.14
C ILE A 466 -9.79 2.06 -22.26
N MET A 467 -10.80 2.42 -23.06
CA MET A 467 -11.94 1.53 -23.35
C MET A 467 -11.47 0.22 -24.02
N GLU A 468 -10.52 0.31 -24.96
CA GLU A 468 -9.89 -0.87 -25.57
C GLU A 468 -9.16 -1.72 -24.51
N LEU A 469 -8.37 -1.11 -23.63
CA LEU A 469 -7.70 -1.82 -22.53
C LEU A 469 -8.70 -2.56 -21.64
N CYS A 470 -9.76 -1.88 -21.21
CA CYS A 470 -10.79 -2.49 -20.36
C CYS A 470 -11.50 -3.65 -21.08
N GLN A 471 -11.76 -3.52 -22.37
CA GLN A 471 -12.38 -4.55 -23.18
C GLN A 471 -11.46 -5.77 -23.33
N ASP A 472 -10.15 -5.56 -23.56
CA ASP A 472 -9.15 -6.62 -23.59
C ASP A 472 -9.06 -7.37 -22.23
N ARG A 473 -9.39 -6.71 -21.12
CA ARG A 473 -9.44 -7.26 -19.77
C ARG A 473 -10.83 -7.78 -19.36
N ARG A 474 -11.68 -8.13 -20.33
CA ARG A 474 -13.05 -8.64 -20.11
C ARG A 474 -13.96 -7.67 -19.35
N GLY A 475 -13.66 -6.36 -19.41
CA GLY A 475 -14.43 -5.33 -18.73
C GLY A 475 -15.80 -5.13 -19.38
N ILE A 476 -16.80 -4.94 -18.52
CA ILE A 476 -18.15 -4.58 -18.92
C ILE A 476 -18.32 -3.08 -18.68
N PHE A 477 -18.48 -2.31 -19.75
CA PHE A 477 -18.78 -0.90 -19.68
C PHE A 477 -20.12 -0.65 -18.98
N ARG A 478 -20.15 0.28 -18.02
CA ARG A 478 -21.36 0.65 -17.28
C ARG A 478 -21.81 2.08 -17.58
N ASP A 479 -20.92 3.04 -17.42
CA ASP A 479 -21.26 4.45 -17.59
C ASP A 479 -20.04 5.26 -17.99
N MET A 480 -20.28 6.44 -18.54
CA MET A 480 -19.27 7.44 -18.86
C MET A 480 -19.81 8.82 -18.52
N LYS A 481 -19.09 9.53 -17.64
CA LYS A 481 -19.45 10.88 -17.21
C LYS A 481 -18.35 11.85 -17.57
N TYR A 482 -18.72 12.97 -18.21
CA TYR A 482 -17.80 14.08 -18.41
C TYR A 482 -17.70 14.85 -17.10
N ILE A 483 -16.51 14.87 -16.50
CA ILE A 483 -16.20 15.65 -15.31
C ILE A 483 -16.12 17.12 -15.70
N ASP A 484 -15.36 17.39 -16.79
CA ASP A 484 -15.22 18.70 -17.41
C ASP A 484 -15.02 18.56 -18.93
N ALA A 485 -14.69 19.66 -19.62
CA ALA A 485 -14.46 19.65 -21.07
C ALA A 485 -13.25 18.77 -21.50
N THR A 486 -12.34 18.48 -20.58
CA THR A 486 -11.06 17.81 -20.84
C THR A 486 -10.94 16.42 -20.22
N ARG A 487 -11.75 16.10 -19.21
CA ARG A 487 -11.66 14.84 -18.43
C ARG A 487 -12.98 14.09 -18.34
N THR A 488 -12.87 12.78 -18.37
CA THR A 488 -13.98 11.85 -18.38
C THR A 488 -13.76 10.76 -17.31
N GLU A 489 -14.80 10.42 -16.59
CA GLU A 489 -14.86 9.23 -15.73
C GLU A 489 -15.49 8.08 -16.52
N LEU A 490 -14.82 6.94 -16.52
CA LEU A 490 -15.29 5.69 -17.10
C LEU A 490 -15.58 4.71 -15.98
N LEU A 491 -16.81 4.19 -15.93
CA LEU A 491 -17.21 3.14 -14.98
C LEU A 491 -17.26 1.79 -15.67
N TYR A 492 -16.45 0.86 -15.18
CA TYR A 492 -16.36 -0.50 -15.67
C TYR A 492 -16.57 -1.51 -14.55
N GLU A 493 -17.11 -2.67 -14.90
CA GLU A 493 -17.00 -3.87 -14.07
C GLU A 493 -15.95 -4.79 -14.68
N LEU A 494 -14.93 -5.11 -13.90
CA LEU A 494 -13.78 -5.89 -14.32
C LEU A 494 -13.57 -7.08 -13.37
N PRO A 495 -13.14 -8.25 -13.87
CA PRO A 495 -12.66 -9.30 -13.00
C PRO A 495 -11.41 -8.84 -12.24
N LEU A 496 -11.37 -9.02 -10.92
CA LEU A 496 -10.24 -8.59 -10.09
C LEU A 496 -8.92 -9.18 -10.58
N ASN A 497 -8.92 -10.43 -10.99
CA ASN A 497 -7.73 -11.11 -11.52
C ASN A 497 -7.14 -10.46 -12.79
N GLU A 498 -7.92 -9.70 -13.55
CA GLU A 498 -7.43 -8.98 -14.74
C GLU A 498 -6.82 -7.61 -14.39
N ILE A 499 -7.03 -7.14 -13.17
CA ILE A 499 -6.50 -5.85 -12.68
C ILE A 499 -5.18 -6.04 -11.93
N ILE A 500 -5.04 -7.17 -11.19
CA ILE A 500 -3.93 -7.38 -10.27
C ILE A 500 -2.56 -7.47 -10.96
N TYR A 501 -2.44 -7.73 -12.24
CA TYR A 501 -1.13 -7.90 -12.85
C TYR A 501 -0.56 -6.55 -13.34
N ASP A 502 -0.82 -6.18 -14.53
CA ASP A 502 -0.18 -5.08 -15.24
C ASP A 502 -1.18 -3.97 -15.66
N PHE A 503 -2.44 -4.07 -15.18
CA PHE A 503 -3.50 -3.16 -15.62
C PHE A 503 -3.19 -1.69 -15.29
N PHE A 504 -2.66 -1.43 -14.09
CA PHE A 504 -2.33 -0.08 -13.67
C PHE A 504 -1.21 0.53 -14.54
N ASP A 505 -0.17 -0.25 -14.83
CA ASP A 505 0.94 0.18 -15.67
C ASP A 505 0.51 0.37 -17.13
N ALA A 506 -0.31 -0.55 -17.64
CA ALA A 506 -0.91 -0.42 -18.95
C ALA A 506 -1.81 0.83 -19.05
N LEU A 507 -2.58 1.12 -18.00
CA LEU A 507 -3.41 2.31 -17.89
C LEU A 507 -2.57 3.60 -17.94
N LYS A 508 -1.53 3.66 -17.11
CA LYS A 508 -0.57 4.78 -17.07
C LYS A 508 0.15 4.96 -18.41
N SER A 509 0.64 3.87 -18.98
CA SER A 509 1.32 3.89 -20.29
C SER A 509 0.41 4.41 -21.41
N ARG A 510 -0.83 3.90 -21.51
CA ARG A 510 -1.79 4.30 -22.56
C ARG A 510 -2.30 5.72 -22.39
N SER A 511 -2.27 6.27 -21.18
CA SER A 511 -2.69 7.64 -20.87
C SER A 511 -1.54 8.62 -20.69
N LYS A 512 -0.29 8.23 -20.95
CA LYS A 512 0.92 9.01 -20.66
C LYS A 512 1.02 9.48 -19.21
N GLY A 513 0.55 8.66 -18.27
CA GLY A 513 0.56 8.94 -16.85
C GLY A 513 -0.65 9.70 -16.30
N TYR A 514 -1.57 10.15 -17.16
CA TYR A 514 -2.68 11.00 -16.72
C TYR A 514 -3.89 10.24 -16.16
N ALA A 515 -4.10 8.98 -16.52
CA ALA A 515 -5.24 8.23 -15.99
C ALA A 515 -5.03 7.82 -14.53
N SER A 516 -6.09 7.91 -13.74
CA SER A 516 -6.18 7.39 -12.38
C SER A 516 -7.23 6.30 -12.28
N LEU A 517 -7.01 5.35 -11.38
CA LEU A 517 -7.88 4.20 -11.14
C LEU A 517 -8.21 4.13 -9.66
N ASP A 518 -9.48 3.89 -9.37
CA ASP A 518 -9.96 3.40 -8.09
C ASP A 518 -10.91 2.23 -8.33
N TYR A 519 -11.01 1.28 -7.37
CA TYR A 519 -11.88 0.13 -7.53
C TYR A 519 -12.41 -0.37 -6.19
N GLU A 520 -13.62 -0.94 -6.24
CA GLU A 520 -14.27 -1.61 -5.11
C GLU A 520 -14.76 -3.00 -5.51
N VAL A 521 -14.68 -3.96 -4.59
CA VAL A 521 -15.22 -5.31 -4.83
C VAL A 521 -16.73 -5.29 -4.77
N LEU A 522 -17.39 -5.79 -5.82
CA LEU A 522 -18.84 -5.86 -5.91
C LEU A 522 -19.38 -7.21 -5.44
N GLU A 523 -19.12 -8.24 -6.21
CA GLU A 523 -19.73 -9.56 -6.05
C GLU A 523 -18.87 -10.66 -6.68
N TYR A 524 -19.23 -11.91 -6.38
CA TYR A 524 -18.75 -13.06 -7.12
C TYR A 524 -19.68 -13.35 -8.28
N ARG A 525 -19.13 -13.47 -9.49
CA ARG A 525 -19.91 -13.72 -10.71
C ARG A 525 -19.46 -15.01 -11.39
N LYS A 526 -20.43 -15.75 -11.92
CA LYS A 526 -20.17 -16.98 -12.71
C LYS A 526 -19.21 -16.71 -13.86
N SER A 527 -18.20 -17.56 -13.98
CA SER A 527 -17.17 -17.46 -15.01
C SER A 527 -16.67 -18.84 -15.42
N LYS A 528 -16.23 -18.97 -16.67
CA LYS A 528 -15.64 -20.21 -17.20
C LYS A 528 -14.16 -20.27 -16.88
N LEU A 529 -13.85 -20.80 -15.72
CA LEU A 529 -12.49 -20.91 -15.21
C LEU A 529 -11.95 -22.33 -15.39
N CYS A 530 -10.66 -22.42 -15.65
CA CYS A 530 -9.97 -23.71 -15.70
C CYS A 530 -8.57 -23.59 -15.07
N LYS A 531 -8.09 -24.69 -14.52
CA LYS A 531 -6.73 -24.82 -14.01
C LYS A 531 -5.78 -25.11 -15.16
N LEU A 532 -4.77 -24.25 -15.31
CA LEU A 532 -3.65 -24.41 -16.24
C LEU A 532 -2.42 -24.90 -15.46
N ASP A 533 -2.03 -26.14 -15.70
CA ASP A 533 -0.86 -26.75 -15.10
C ASP A 533 0.34 -26.63 -16.04
N ILE A 534 1.51 -26.27 -15.49
CA ILE A 534 2.76 -26.28 -16.21
C ILE A 534 3.55 -27.54 -15.86
N LEU A 535 4.00 -28.25 -16.89
CA LEU A 535 4.76 -29.49 -16.75
C LEU A 535 6.16 -29.30 -17.30
N LEU A 536 7.15 -29.70 -16.51
CA LEU A 536 8.54 -29.79 -16.93
C LEU A 536 8.97 -31.25 -16.94
N ASN A 537 9.44 -31.71 -18.08
CA ASN A 537 9.81 -33.11 -18.29
C ASN A 537 8.71 -34.14 -18.02
N GLY A 538 7.46 -33.69 -17.93
CA GLY A 538 6.28 -34.51 -17.61
C GLY A 538 5.76 -34.36 -16.18
N ASP A 539 6.52 -33.76 -15.30
CA ASP A 539 6.13 -33.52 -13.91
C ASP A 539 5.47 -32.14 -13.77
N VAL A 540 4.38 -32.08 -13.03
CA VAL A 540 3.65 -30.83 -12.75
C VAL A 540 4.46 -29.97 -11.79
N VAL A 541 4.63 -28.70 -12.13
CA VAL A 541 5.22 -27.69 -11.25
C VAL A 541 4.09 -26.90 -10.60
N ASP A 542 3.75 -27.25 -9.39
CA ASP A 542 2.63 -26.70 -8.63
C ASP A 542 2.71 -25.17 -8.46
N ALA A 543 3.90 -24.66 -8.19
CA ALA A 543 4.15 -23.23 -8.05
C ALA A 543 3.93 -22.40 -9.34
N LEU A 544 3.82 -23.06 -10.50
CA LEU A 544 3.52 -22.46 -11.80
C LEU A 544 2.13 -22.86 -12.33
N SER A 545 1.23 -23.30 -11.47
CA SER A 545 -0.16 -23.53 -11.82
C SER A 545 -0.98 -22.24 -11.69
N PHE A 546 -1.94 -22.03 -12.61
CA PHE A 546 -2.78 -20.84 -12.67
C PHE A 546 -4.26 -21.22 -12.81
N ILE A 547 -5.14 -20.36 -12.27
CA ILE A 547 -6.57 -20.40 -12.62
C ILE A 547 -6.79 -19.29 -13.65
N VAL A 548 -7.30 -19.68 -14.83
CA VAL A 548 -7.40 -18.79 -16.00
C VAL A 548 -8.78 -18.93 -16.64
N HIS A 549 -9.30 -17.84 -17.20
CA HIS A 549 -10.52 -17.89 -18.01
C HIS A 549 -10.28 -18.65 -19.32
N GLU A 550 -11.23 -19.50 -19.74
CA GLU A 550 -11.09 -20.40 -20.91
C GLU A 550 -10.67 -19.66 -22.19
N GLU A 551 -11.18 -18.46 -22.44
CA GLU A 551 -10.86 -17.68 -23.65
C GLU A 551 -9.40 -17.25 -23.71
N LYS A 552 -8.76 -17.02 -22.55
CA LYS A 552 -7.37 -16.53 -22.48
C LYS A 552 -6.32 -17.63 -22.34
N VAL A 553 -6.76 -18.87 -22.11
CA VAL A 553 -5.86 -20.00 -21.82
C VAL A 553 -4.80 -20.20 -22.90
N GLN A 554 -5.19 -20.24 -24.17
CA GLN A 554 -4.25 -20.57 -25.26
C GLN A 554 -3.16 -19.51 -25.43
N GLY A 555 -3.54 -18.23 -25.34
CA GLY A 555 -2.59 -17.12 -25.42
C GLY A 555 -1.60 -17.15 -24.26
N ARG A 556 -2.13 -17.27 -23.03
CA ARG A 556 -1.31 -17.30 -21.81
C ARG A 556 -0.40 -18.54 -21.75
N ALA A 557 -0.95 -19.71 -22.08
CA ALA A 557 -0.17 -20.96 -22.12
C ALA A 557 1.04 -20.88 -23.07
N ARG A 558 0.87 -20.31 -24.27
CA ARG A 558 1.99 -20.13 -25.22
C ARG A 558 3.06 -19.20 -24.69
N LYS A 559 2.66 -18.04 -24.21
CA LYS A 559 3.60 -17.05 -23.62
C LYS A 559 4.42 -17.67 -22.48
N ILE A 560 3.75 -18.39 -21.56
CA ILE A 560 4.42 -19.07 -20.42
C ILE A 560 5.46 -20.08 -20.90
N VAL A 561 5.09 -21.00 -21.80
CA VAL A 561 6.03 -22.04 -22.24
C VAL A 561 7.18 -21.46 -23.08
N GLU A 562 6.96 -20.40 -23.85
CA GLU A 562 8.01 -19.67 -24.58
C GLU A 562 9.00 -19.00 -23.61
N LYS A 563 8.53 -18.27 -22.64
CA LYS A 563 9.36 -17.62 -21.60
C LYS A 563 10.15 -18.63 -20.77
N LEU A 564 9.52 -19.72 -20.35
CA LEU A 564 10.20 -20.81 -19.64
C LEU A 564 11.30 -21.45 -20.49
N LYS A 565 11.04 -21.68 -21.78
CA LYS A 565 12.05 -22.20 -22.70
C LYS A 565 13.27 -21.28 -22.82
N GLU A 566 13.05 -19.97 -22.80
CA GLU A 566 14.14 -18.97 -22.89
C GLU A 566 14.99 -18.93 -21.62
N ASN A 567 14.34 -19.04 -20.43
CA ASN A 567 14.97 -18.85 -19.14
C ASN A 567 15.46 -20.15 -18.48
N ILE A 568 14.95 -21.32 -18.89
CA ILE A 568 15.45 -22.59 -18.36
C ILE A 568 16.77 -22.94 -19.03
N PRO A 569 17.86 -23.14 -18.26
CA PRO A 569 19.16 -23.47 -18.82
C PRO A 569 19.15 -24.84 -19.51
N ARG A 570 19.86 -24.94 -20.65
CA ARG A 570 19.96 -26.20 -21.39
C ARG A 570 20.61 -27.27 -20.52
N GLN A 571 19.96 -28.42 -20.44
CA GLN A 571 20.41 -29.60 -19.72
C GLN A 571 21.12 -30.59 -20.67
N MET A 572 21.69 -31.65 -20.11
CA MET A 572 22.31 -32.75 -20.92
C MET A 572 21.26 -33.57 -21.69
N PHE A 573 19.97 -33.37 -21.40
CA PHE A 573 18.83 -33.99 -22.08
C PHE A 573 17.83 -32.92 -22.51
N GLU A 574 16.86 -33.29 -23.35
CA GLU A 574 15.79 -32.38 -23.77
C GLU A 574 14.75 -32.26 -22.67
N VAL A 575 14.39 -31.01 -22.33
CA VAL A 575 13.36 -30.71 -21.36
C VAL A 575 12.12 -30.21 -22.10
N PRO A 576 11.06 -31.04 -22.23
CA PRO A 576 9.77 -30.55 -22.72
C PRO A 576 9.13 -29.67 -21.65
N VAL A 577 8.74 -28.46 -22.03
CA VAL A 577 7.93 -27.51 -21.27
C VAL A 577 6.53 -27.59 -21.86
N GLN A 578 5.54 -27.91 -21.03
CA GLN A 578 4.17 -28.14 -21.50
C GLN A 578 3.20 -27.39 -20.60
N ALA A 579 2.14 -26.86 -21.17
CA ALA A 579 1.01 -26.33 -20.45
C ALA A 579 -0.21 -27.22 -20.73
N ALA A 580 -0.92 -27.64 -19.69
CA ALA A 580 -2.02 -28.59 -19.78
C ALA A 580 -3.24 -28.16 -18.97
N ILE A 581 -4.42 -28.55 -19.43
CA ILE A 581 -5.70 -28.39 -18.73
C ILE A 581 -6.30 -29.78 -18.55
N GLY A 582 -6.54 -30.21 -17.30
CA GLY A 582 -7.11 -31.50 -16.99
C GLY A 582 -6.35 -32.66 -17.66
N GLY A 583 -5.00 -32.54 -17.77
CA GLY A 583 -4.13 -33.54 -18.43
C GLY A 583 -3.99 -33.39 -19.94
N LYS A 584 -4.80 -32.54 -20.60
CA LYS A 584 -4.67 -32.27 -22.05
C LYS A 584 -3.68 -31.13 -22.30
N VAL A 585 -2.61 -31.42 -23.03
CA VAL A 585 -1.60 -30.42 -23.40
C VAL A 585 -2.18 -29.43 -24.42
N VAL A 586 -2.13 -28.12 -24.07
CA VAL A 586 -2.64 -27.01 -24.90
C VAL A 586 -1.51 -26.22 -25.55
N ALA A 587 -0.31 -26.18 -24.93
CA ALA A 587 0.89 -25.58 -25.50
C ALA A 587 2.11 -26.41 -25.13
N ARG A 588 3.12 -26.41 -26.00
CA ARG A 588 4.37 -27.16 -25.77
C ARG A 588 5.54 -26.48 -26.45
N GLU A 589 6.62 -26.35 -25.70
CA GLU A 589 7.95 -25.98 -26.20
C GLU A 589 9.00 -26.98 -25.68
N THR A 590 10.20 -26.93 -26.23
CA THR A 590 11.27 -27.85 -25.81
C THR A 590 12.61 -27.13 -25.68
N VAL A 591 13.21 -27.19 -24.49
CA VAL A 591 14.57 -26.75 -24.25
C VAL A 591 15.51 -27.83 -24.81
N ARG A 592 16.29 -27.47 -25.83
CA ARG A 592 17.20 -28.41 -26.50
C ARG A 592 18.33 -28.81 -25.59
N ALA A 593 18.70 -30.11 -25.62
CA ALA A 593 19.86 -30.63 -24.91
C ALA A 593 21.20 -29.98 -25.34
N ILE A 594 22.12 -29.86 -24.40
CA ILE A 594 23.52 -29.51 -24.72
C ILE A 594 24.07 -30.61 -25.63
N ARG A 595 24.63 -30.22 -26.79
CA ARG A 595 25.31 -31.14 -27.70
C ARG A 595 26.77 -31.24 -27.29
N LYS A 596 27.17 -32.40 -26.80
CA LYS A 596 28.58 -32.78 -26.72
C LYS A 596 28.97 -33.45 -28.03
N ASP A 597 29.96 -32.91 -28.74
CA ASP A 597 30.45 -33.52 -29.95
C ASP A 597 31.27 -34.77 -29.58
N VAL A 598 30.58 -35.91 -29.59
CA VAL A 598 31.21 -37.21 -29.30
C VAL A 598 32.01 -37.74 -30.50
N LEU A 599 31.88 -37.09 -31.67
CA LEU A 599 32.57 -37.47 -32.91
C LEU A 599 33.89 -36.71 -33.13
N ALA A 600 34.15 -35.64 -32.37
CA ALA A 600 35.38 -34.82 -32.51
C ALA A 600 36.66 -35.61 -32.41
N LYS A 601 36.67 -36.74 -31.69
CA LYS A 601 37.85 -37.63 -31.54
C LYS A 601 37.85 -38.82 -32.51
N CYS A 602 36.91 -38.88 -33.46
CA CYS A 602 36.84 -39.96 -34.46
C CYS A 602 37.57 -39.54 -35.72
N TYR A 603 38.85 -39.84 -35.81
CA TYR A 603 39.64 -39.73 -37.03
C TYR A 603 39.28 -40.87 -37.99
N GLY A 604 38.93 -40.54 -39.26
CA GLY A 604 38.70 -41.52 -40.30
C GLY A 604 37.25 -41.93 -40.56
N GLY A 605 36.99 -42.60 -41.66
CA GLY A 605 35.66 -42.88 -42.22
C GLY A 605 34.88 -44.02 -41.58
N ASP A 606 35.17 -44.46 -40.35
CA ASP A 606 34.44 -45.56 -39.69
C ASP A 606 33.02 -45.14 -39.29
N ILE A 607 32.07 -45.35 -40.20
CA ILE A 607 30.64 -45.04 -40.08
C ILE A 607 30.00 -45.86 -38.94
N THR A 608 30.46 -47.09 -38.73
CA THR A 608 29.91 -48.01 -37.74
C THR A 608 30.22 -47.51 -36.33
N ARG A 609 31.44 -47.10 -36.09
CA ARG A 609 31.88 -46.50 -34.80
C ARG A 609 31.15 -45.21 -34.50
N LYS A 610 30.98 -44.33 -35.52
CA LYS A 610 30.21 -43.08 -35.40
C LYS A 610 28.73 -43.35 -35.00
N LYS A 611 28.06 -44.29 -35.68
CA LYS A 611 26.70 -44.70 -35.33
C LYS A 611 26.58 -45.23 -33.89
N LYS A 612 27.51 -46.11 -33.48
CA LYS A 612 27.54 -46.71 -32.15
C LYS A 612 27.75 -45.68 -31.03
N LEU A 613 28.56 -44.64 -31.27
CA LEU A 613 28.75 -43.53 -30.33
C LEU A 613 27.54 -42.65 -30.24
N LEU A 614 26.86 -42.35 -31.35
CA LEU A 614 25.60 -41.58 -31.36
C LEU A 614 24.46 -42.36 -30.67
N GLU A 615 24.38 -43.69 -30.86
CA GLU A 615 23.39 -44.53 -30.15
C GLU A 615 23.64 -44.56 -28.65
N LYS A 616 24.89 -44.72 -28.19
CA LYS A 616 25.24 -44.66 -26.78
C LYS A 616 24.94 -43.28 -26.19
N GLN A 617 25.17 -42.20 -26.94
CA GLN A 617 24.80 -40.85 -26.51
C GLN A 617 23.27 -40.69 -26.36
N LYS A 618 22.50 -41.26 -27.32
CA LYS A 618 21.04 -41.27 -27.30
C LYS A 618 20.47 -42.05 -26.09
N GLU A 619 21.03 -43.23 -25.82
CA GLU A 619 20.65 -44.05 -24.66
C GLU A 619 21.05 -43.34 -23.33
N GLY A 620 22.24 -42.76 -23.25
CA GLY A 620 22.69 -42.01 -22.10
C GLY A 620 21.75 -40.84 -21.80
N LYS A 621 21.36 -40.08 -22.82
CA LYS A 621 20.40 -38.99 -22.70
C LYS A 621 19.01 -39.50 -22.26
N LYS A 622 18.56 -40.66 -22.78
CA LYS A 622 17.30 -41.26 -22.36
C LYS A 622 17.29 -41.65 -20.86
N ARG A 623 18.39 -42.26 -20.40
CA ARG A 623 18.58 -42.60 -18.98
C ARG A 623 18.64 -41.33 -18.08
N MET A 624 19.38 -40.31 -18.48
CA MET A 624 19.45 -39.03 -17.75
C MET A 624 18.10 -38.34 -17.67
N ARG A 625 17.28 -38.41 -18.71
CA ARG A 625 15.93 -37.88 -18.71
C ARG A 625 15.02 -38.58 -17.70
N GLN A 626 15.20 -39.91 -17.50
CA GLN A 626 14.40 -40.69 -16.55
C GLN A 626 14.82 -40.49 -15.08
N LEU A 627 16.05 -40.05 -14.83
CA LEU A 627 16.64 -39.91 -13.49
C LEU A 627 16.85 -38.46 -13.07
N GLY A 628 16.82 -37.51 -14.02
CA GLY A 628 17.13 -36.11 -13.77
C GLY A 628 15.92 -35.31 -13.36
N SER A 629 15.92 -34.75 -12.16
CA SER A 629 15.05 -33.64 -11.80
C SER A 629 15.52 -32.36 -12.53
N VAL A 630 14.57 -31.59 -13.03
CA VAL A 630 14.85 -30.28 -13.62
C VAL A 630 14.65 -29.24 -12.53
N SER A 631 15.74 -28.66 -12.03
CA SER A 631 15.62 -27.51 -11.14
C SER A 631 15.24 -26.29 -11.97
N ILE A 632 14.26 -25.53 -11.50
CA ILE A 632 13.85 -24.27 -12.08
C ILE A 632 14.67 -23.18 -11.38
N SER A 633 15.31 -22.32 -12.15
CA SER A 633 16.03 -21.19 -11.55
C SER A 633 15.05 -20.10 -11.12
N PRO A 634 15.38 -19.28 -10.12
CA PRO A 634 14.56 -18.15 -9.69
C PRO A 634 14.22 -17.20 -10.83
N GLU A 635 15.16 -16.99 -11.75
CA GLU A 635 14.96 -16.13 -12.91
C GLU A 635 13.86 -16.68 -13.84
N ALA A 636 13.70 -18.01 -13.93
CA ALA A 636 12.63 -18.61 -14.73
C ALA A 636 11.24 -18.40 -14.09
N PHE A 637 11.15 -18.40 -12.75
CA PHE A 637 9.92 -18.01 -12.04
C PHE A 637 9.59 -16.55 -12.27
N ILE A 638 10.55 -15.65 -12.05
CA ILE A 638 10.39 -14.20 -12.25
C ILE A 638 9.97 -13.89 -13.70
N ALA A 639 10.58 -14.58 -14.68
CA ALA A 639 10.26 -14.39 -16.09
C ALA A 639 8.82 -14.79 -16.45
N VAL A 640 8.22 -15.75 -15.73
CA VAL A 640 6.81 -16.10 -15.90
C VAL A 640 5.89 -15.08 -15.26
N LEU A 641 6.30 -14.47 -14.15
CA LEU A 641 5.54 -13.40 -13.48
C LEU A 641 5.47 -12.12 -14.32
N LYS A 642 6.56 -11.81 -15.04
CA LYS A 642 6.68 -10.65 -15.95
C LYS A 642 6.20 -10.93 -17.39
N LEU A 643 5.21 -11.82 -17.55
CA LEU A 643 4.71 -12.22 -18.87
C LEU A 643 3.93 -11.15 -19.62
N ASP A 644 3.41 -10.21 -18.91
CA ASP A 644 2.49 -9.19 -19.42
C ASP A 644 3.14 -7.80 -19.54
N GLU A 645 4.45 -7.67 -19.26
CA GLU A 645 5.28 -6.47 -19.52
C GLU A 645 5.63 -6.31 -21.04
#